data_06eb9e0781b306afdc47a4c3bfd92a06
#
_entry.id   06eb9e0781b306afdc47a4c3bfd92a06
#
_cell.length_a   1.000
_cell.length_b   1.000
_cell.length_c   1.000
_cell.angle_alpha   90.00
_cell.angle_beta   90.00
_cell.angle_gamma   90.00
#
_symmetry.space_group_name_H-M   'P 1'
#
loop_
_entity.id
_entity.type
_entity.pdbx_description
1 polymer ?
#
loop_
_entity_poly.entity_id
_entity_poly.type
_entity_poly.pdbx_seq_one_letter_code
_entity_poly.pdbx_strand_id
1 'polypeptide(L)'
;WAPVTFLFVLPLGPLTGLGPALVTQKASNIYLLCGAQYEVQLLFKSSLLGFYPATLVFEFKPSLSSPAFHLLRFIEAQYVTGLARELAPTAPYKPRAIISATDYLPYTVEDGEPPESVQYGCCECLFLSLSPSSPRSILESGLSRENYSKRFQLLLYLEELQMEVDIKRYNKPNTPMVRDKTNKKLLVLEVPGVSENRPSVLRGDAILVTRSGDSNKGGVVKYRGYVHRVELDSVKLGFNSKFVSSFVDGLKFDVEFTVSRLTTRLQQRAAELADRHNLGNVLFPSGDPTIQPPKKQPLLLYDRALEQNPEQYTAVQNIVAGSSRPAPYLVFGPPGTGKTHTVTVVEAIKQVLKTQSHAHILACAPSNSAADLLALKLLEHLEHRKLFRMYATSRNPEDVPNDIRDCCNLGQDCFVFPCKEELMKYSIMVTTLITAGRLVTGGLPPGHFSHVFVDEAGHAVETETIIPLAGLLQPETGQVVLAGDPKQLGPILRSPLALKHGMGQFLFFSLLLPLLPPPPQFFVPNELFYEEELQVFANEMIRNSYCTWEHLPQKNFPVVFHGVAGRDEREATSPSFFNVAEIEVLMDYLKKLLQGQGKRGLATISPKDIGIIAPYRKQVEKIRKALKTLEKDFKSTSIKDLKVGSVEEFQGQERRVILVSTVRSSANYIKTDQYFSLGFVKNEKRFNVAVTRAKALLIVVGNPLVLRGDPTWGRYVLTLNSARRPHLGQVRTDP
;
A
#
# COMPACT_ATOMS: atom_id res chain seq x y z
N TRP A 1 31.48 -14.82 -53.95
CA TRP A 1 32.06 -14.96 -52.61
C TRP A 1 31.82 -13.62 -51.87
N ALA A 2 31.03 -13.60 -50.82
CA ALA A 2 30.86 -12.43 -49.98
C ALA A 2 31.55 -12.66 -48.63
N PRO A 3 32.49 -11.82 -48.20
CA PRO A 3 33.05 -11.90 -46.86
C PRO A 3 32.01 -11.54 -45.84
N VAL A 4 31.93 -12.30 -44.76
CA VAL A 4 31.02 -12.08 -43.65
C VAL A 4 31.86 -11.77 -42.43
N THR A 5 31.63 -10.61 -41.81
CA THR A 5 32.27 -10.21 -40.54
C THR A 5 31.22 -10.21 -39.45
N PHE A 6 31.52 -10.80 -38.30
CA PHE A 6 30.65 -10.81 -37.15
C PHE A 6 31.01 -9.65 -36.20
N LEU A 7 30.09 -8.71 -36.02
CA LEU A 7 30.20 -7.63 -35.04
C LEU A 7 29.20 -7.86 -33.93
N PHE A 8 29.66 -7.84 -32.67
CA PHE A 8 28.78 -8.00 -31.51
C PHE A 8 28.60 -6.67 -30.82
N VAL A 9 27.36 -6.26 -30.61
CA VAL A 9 26.98 -5.16 -29.72
C VAL A 9 26.36 -5.78 -28.49
N LEU A 10 27.13 -5.87 -27.40
CA LEU A 10 26.60 -6.20 -26.07
C LEU A 10 25.91 -4.96 -25.51
N PRO A 11 24.72 -5.06 -24.91
CA PRO A 11 24.24 -4.00 -24.05
C PRO A 11 25.24 -3.80 -22.94
N LEU A 12 25.53 -2.55 -22.58
CA LEU A 12 26.44 -2.18 -21.49
C LEU A 12 26.06 -2.99 -20.25
N GLY A 13 26.93 -3.90 -19.85
CA GLY A 13 26.72 -4.79 -18.72
C GLY A 13 26.65 -4.03 -17.38
N PRO A 14 26.17 -4.69 -16.32
CA PRO A 14 26.14 -4.09 -14.99
C PRO A 14 27.55 -3.70 -14.55
N LEU A 15 27.65 -2.57 -13.88
CA LEU A 15 28.89 -1.91 -13.39
C LEU A 15 29.69 -2.71 -12.32
N THR A 16 29.45 -3.99 -12.18
CA THR A 16 30.22 -4.90 -11.33
C THR A 16 31.06 -5.82 -12.21
N GLY A 17 32.36 -5.84 -12.05
CA GLY A 17 33.39 -6.49 -12.90
C GLY A 17 33.28 -7.99 -13.17
N LEU A 18 32.09 -8.58 -13.07
CA LEU A 18 31.71 -9.95 -13.39
C LEU A 18 30.48 -9.94 -14.33
N GLY A 19 30.57 -9.26 -15.45
CA GLY A 19 29.52 -9.27 -16.46
C GLY A 19 29.43 -10.63 -17.16
N PRO A 20 28.25 -11.01 -17.73
CA PRO A 20 28.13 -12.20 -18.55
C PRO A 20 29.02 -12.06 -19.78
N ALA A 21 29.86 -13.05 -20.02
CA ALA A 21 30.70 -13.10 -21.19
C ALA A 21 29.97 -13.90 -22.29
N LEU A 22 29.60 -13.23 -23.39
CA LEU A 22 29.28 -13.92 -24.63
C LEU A 22 30.62 -14.22 -25.32
N VAL A 23 31.06 -15.45 -25.29
CA VAL A 23 32.29 -15.86 -25.95
C VAL A 23 31.92 -16.33 -27.36
N THR A 24 32.41 -15.61 -28.35
CA THR A 24 32.34 -16.08 -29.73
C THR A 24 33.63 -16.77 -30.12
N GLN A 25 33.52 -17.81 -30.89
CA GLN A 25 34.65 -18.27 -31.66
C GLN A 25 35.03 -17.14 -32.63
N LYS A 26 36.30 -16.72 -32.64
CA LYS A 26 36.81 -15.65 -33.49
C LYS A 26 36.50 -15.99 -34.94
N ALA A 27 35.51 -15.34 -35.54
CA ALA A 27 35.17 -15.54 -36.94
C ALA A 27 36.22 -14.79 -37.77
N SER A 28 37.09 -15.53 -38.39
CA SER A 28 37.85 -15.09 -39.58
C SER A 28 36.83 -14.81 -40.71
N ASN A 29 37.16 -13.92 -41.64
CA ASN A 29 36.33 -13.64 -42.82
C ASN A 29 35.89 -14.94 -43.49
N ILE A 30 34.58 -15.20 -43.51
CA ILE A 30 34.01 -16.40 -44.07
C ILE A 30 33.43 -16.03 -45.45
N TYR A 31 33.75 -16.79 -46.44
CA TYR A 31 33.21 -16.61 -47.80
C TYR A 31 32.02 -17.55 -47.97
N LEU A 32 30.82 -16.98 -48.12
CA LEU A 32 29.60 -17.74 -48.37
C LEU A 32 29.34 -17.88 -49.87
N LEU A 33 29.12 -19.12 -50.30
CA LEU A 33 28.61 -19.42 -51.66
C LEU A 33 27.09 -19.21 -51.69
N CYS A 34 26.56 -18.83 -52.86
CA CYS A 34 25.12 -18.74 -53.06
C CYS A 34 24.47 -20.10 -52.77
N GLY A 35 23.45 -20.14 -51.86
CA GLY A 35 22.78 -21.37 -51.45
C GLY A 35 23.49 -22.16 -50.33
N ALA A 36 24.66 -21.74 -49.85
CA ALA A 36 25.33 -22.38 -48.72
C ALA A 36 24.67 -22.00 -47.37
N GLN A 37 24.59 -22.97 -46.45
CA GLN A 37 24.16 -22.76 -45.07
C GLN A 37 25.40 -22.68 -44.18
N TYR A 38 25.39 -21.75 -43.22
CA TYR A 38 26.43 -21.64 -42.24
C TYR A 38 25.84 -21.56 -40.82
N GLU A 39 26.29 -22.43 -39.94
CA GLU A 39 25.84 -22.50 -38.56
C GLU A 39 26.73 -21.64 -37.67
N VAL A 40 26.15 -20.70 -36.94
CA VAL A 40 26.84 -19.86 -35.97
C VAL A 40 26.53 -20.36 -34.58
N GLN A 41 27.53 -20.90 -33.89
CA GLN A 41 27.39 -21.35 -32.49
C GLN A 41 27.71 -20.22 -31.53
N LEU A 42 26.81 -20.00 -30.62
CA LEU A 42 26.92 -18.99 -29.57
C LEU A 42 27.07 -19.67 -28.20
N LEU A 43 28.13 -19.34 -27.49
CA LEU A 43 28.33 -19.82 -26.12
C LEU A 43 28.01 -18.70 -25.12
N PHE A 44 26.96 -18.89 -24.34
CA PHE A 44 26.61 -17.99 -23.24
C PHE A 44 27.13 -18.54 -21.91
N LYS A 45 27.84 -17.70 -21.14
CA LYS A 45 28.30 -18.00 -19.79
C LYS A 45 27.87 -16.88 -18.84
N SER A 46 27.17 -17.23 -17.77
CA SER A 46 26.82 -16.30 -16.70
C SER A 46 26.79 -17.04 -15.37
N SER A 47 27.26 -16.38 -14.32
CA SER A 47 27.08 -16.82 -12.92
C SER A 47 25.93 -16.10 -12.23
N LEU A 48 25.30 -15.12 -12.89
CA LEU A 48 24.22 -14.31 -12.36
C LEU A 48 22.90 -14.73 -12.99
N LEU A 49 21.88 -14.87 -12.16
CA LEU A 49 20.50 -15.14 -12.59
C LEU A 49 19.95 -13.96 -13.39
N GLY A 50 19.20 -14.24 -14.45
CA GLY A 50 18.55 -13.20 -15.23
C GLY A 50 18.34 -13.52 -16.70
N PHE A 51 17.90 -12.50 -17.43
CA PHE A 51 17.66 -12.48 -18.86
C PHE A 51 18.67 -11.54 -19.53
N TYR A 52 19.30 -12.01 -20.57
CA TYR A 52 20.40 -11.33 -21.25
C TYR A 52 20.07 -11.15 -22.74
N PRO A 53 19.36 -10.06 -23.09
CA PRO A 53 19.12 -9.74 -24.49
C PRO A 53 20.41 -9.26 -25.16
N ALA A 54 20.64 -9.71 -26.37
CA ALA A 54 21.76 -9.26 -27.18
C ALA A 54 21.34 -9.08 -28.64
N THR A 55 22.00 -8.18 -29.35
CA THR A 55 21.82 -7.99 -30.78
C THR A 55 23.05 -8.50 -31.49
N LEU A 56 22.85 -9.48 -32.35
CA LEU A 56 23.88 -9.94 -33.30
C LEU A 56 23.79 -9.13 -34.58
N VAL A 57 24.92 -8.62 -35.02
CA VAL A 57 25.07 -7.89 -36.28
C VAL A 57 25.95 -8.71 -37.21
N PHE A 58 25.42 -9.11 -38.33
CA PHE A 58 26.14 -9.77 -39.37
C PHE A 58 26.44 -8.77 -40.48
N GLU A 59 27.72 -8.52 -40.73
CA GLU A 59 28.15 -7.68 -41.87
C GLU A 59 28.45 -8.51 -43.09
N PHE A 60 27.83 -8.17 -44.17
CA PHE A 60 28.02 -8.83 -45.47
C PHE A 60 28.54 -7.83 -46.49
N LYS A 61 29.51 -8.27 -47.29
CA LYS A 61 30.05 -7.52 -48.45
C LYS A 61 29.90 -8.35 -49.69
N PRO A 62 29.20 -7.86 -50.73
CA PRO A 62 29.12 -8.58 -52.02
C PRO A 62 30.47 -8.74 -52.70
N SER A 63 31.40 -7.80 -52.48
CA SER A 63 32.82 -7.86 -52.90
C SER A 63 33.67 -7.04 -51.92
N LEU A 64 34.99 -7.20 -51.99
CA LEU A 64 35.91 -6.45 -51.12
C LEU A 64 35.82 -4.92 -51.29
N SER A 65 35.41 -4.46 -52.45
CA SER A 65 35.25 -3.03 -52.77
C SER A 65 33.83 -2.51 -52.63
N SER A 66 32.83 -3.37 -52.31
CA SER A 66 31.44 -2.96 -52.17
C SER A 66 31.13 -2.48 -50.74
N PRO A 67 30.14 -1.55 -50.59
CA PRO A 67 29.66 -1.19 -49.28
C PRO A 67 29.06 -2.40 -48.56
N ALA A 68 29.26 -2.45 -47.24
CA ALA A 68 28.71 -3.49 -46.39
C ALA A 68 27.20 -3.27 -46.17
N PHE A 69 26.44 -4.36 -46.09
CA PHE A 69 25.11 -4.35 -45.51
C PHE A 69 25.05 -5.23 -44.26
N HIS A 70 24.11 -4.93 -43.37
CA HIS A 70 24.02 -5.55 -42.03
C HIS A 70 22.69 -6.29 -41.88
N LEU A 71 22.76 -7.52 -41.35
CA LEU A 71 21.61 -8.26 -40.88
C LEU A 71 21.63 -8.27 -39.32
N LEU A 72 20.52 -7.85 -38.74
CA LEU A 72 20.35 -7.84 -37.28
C LEU A 72 19.54 -9.06 -36.86
N ARG A 73 19.97 -9.72 -35.76
CA ARG A 73 19.24 -10.78 -35.08
C ARG A 73 19.24 -10.50 -33.61
N PHE A 74 18.04 -10.42 -33.04
CA PHE A 74 17.84 -10.28 -31.60
C PHE A 74 17.80 -11.67 -30.99
N ILE A 75 18.65 -11.89 -30.00
CA ILE A 75 18.71 -13.12 -29.23
C ILE A 75 18.50 -12.79 -27.75
N GLU A 76 18.04 -13.78 -27.01
CA GLU A 76 17.90 -13.68 -25.57
C GLU A 76 18.43 -14.97 -24.94
N ALA A 77 19.43 -14.83 -24.07
CA ALA A 77 19.91 -15.91 -23.23
C ALA A 77 19.28 -15.82 -21.84
N GLN A 78 19.02 -16.97 -21.23
CA GLN A 78 18.41 -17.03 -19.89
C GLN A 78 19.25 -17.91 -18.98
N TYR A 79 19.51 -17.42 -17.76
CA TYR A 79 20.04 -18.23 -16.67
C TYR A 79 19.01 -18.25 -15.54
N VAL A 80 18.26 -19.35 -15.43
CA VAL A 80 17.15 -19.52 -14.50
C VAL A 80 17.23 -20.86 -13.79
N THR A 81 16.76 -20.92 -12.54
CA THR A 81 16.75 -22.15 -11.73
C THR A 81 15.48 -22.99 -11.94
N GLY A 82 15.40 -24.14 -11.26
CA GLY A 82 14.18 -24.96 -11.21
C GLY A 82 12.99 -24.20 -10.60
N LEU A 83 13.24 -23.37 -9.57
CA LEU A 83 12.22 -22.53 -8.95
C LEU A 83 11.61 -21.53 -9.94
N ALA A 84 12.41 -20.93 -10.82
CA ALA A 84 11.91 -20.02 -11.84
C ALA A 84 10.92 -20.69 -12.78
N ARG A 85 11.18 -21.93 -13.18
CA ARG A 85 10.25 -22.69 -14.02
C ARG A 85 8.92 -22.97 -13.34
N GLU A 86 8.95 -23.28 -12.03
CA GLU A 86 7.75 -23.52 -11.22
C GLU A 86 6.91 -22.24 -11.03
N LEU A 87 7.56 -21.06 -10.97
CA LEU A 87 6.92 -19.77 -10.75
C LEU A 87 6.54 -19.05 -12.05
N ALA A 88 6.97 -19.52 -13.23
CA ALA A 88 6.65 -18.93 -14.52
C ALA A 88 5.14 -18.80 -14.76
N PRO A 89 4.68 -17.87 -15.66
CA PRO A 89 3.27 -17.75 -16.02
C PRO A 89 2.77 -19.03 -16.67
N THR A 90 1.54 -19.41 -16.34
CA THR A 90 0.91 -20.63 -16.91
C THR A 90 0.48 -20.46 -18.35
N ALA A 91 0.20 -19.22 -18.78
CA ALA A 91 -0.12 -18.85 -20.15
C ALA A 91 0.16 -17.36 -20.40
N PRO A 92 0.31 -16.92 -21.66
CA PRO A 92 0.48 -15.51 -22.02
C PRO A 92 -0.68 -14.64 -21.55
N TYR A 93 -0.39 -13.43 -21.09
CA TYR A 93 -1.39 -12.46 -20.66
C TYR A 93 -2.32 -12.06 -21.81
N LYS A 94 -3.63 -12.12 -21.55
CA LYS A 94 -4.68 -11.65 -22.47
C LYS A 94 -5.27 -10.34 -21.94
N PRO A 95 -5.10 -9.19 -22.63
CA PRO A 95 -5.74 -7.94 -22.25
C PRO A 95 -7.26 -8.09 -22.20
N ARG A 96 -7.92 -7.45 -21.23
CA ARG A 96 -9.37 -7.39 -21.19
C ARG A 96 -9.89 -6.50 -22.32
N ALA A 97 -10.97 -6.93 -22.99
CA ALA A 97 -11.68 -6.08 -23.93
C ALA A 97 -12.32 -4.91 -23.16
N ILE A 98 -12.16 -3.70 -23.68
CA ILE A 98 -12.87 -2.52 -23.16
C ILE A 98 -14.28 -2.58 -23.74
N ILE A 99 -15.29 -2.69 -22.86
CA ILE A 99 -16.69 -2.62 -23.25
C ILE A 99 -17.02 -1.14 -23.40
N SER A 100 -17.47 -0.73 -24.60
CA SER A 100 -18.03 0.60 -24.81
C SER A 100 -19.30 0.78 -23.95
N ALA A 101 -19.53 2.01 -23.46
CA ALA A 101 -20.73 2.34 -22.72
C ALA A 101 -21.97 1.97 -23.57
N THR A 102 -22.74 1.01 -23.08
CA THR A 102 -24.06 0.71 -23.66
C THR A 102 -25.02 1.81 -23.25
N ASP A 103 -25.85 2.25 -24.18
CA ASP A 103 -26.90 3.24 -23.97
C ASP A 103 -27.78 2.86 -22.75
N TYR A 104 -28.21 3.87 -21.98
CA TYR A 104 -29.05 3.71 -20.80
C TYR A 104 -30.47 3.30 -21.23
N LEU A 105 -30.68 2.02 -21.42
CA LEU A 105 -32.04 1.47 -21.54
C LEU A 105 -32.69 1.34 -20.15
N PRO A 106 -33.98 1.65 -19.99
CA PRO A 106 -34.67 1.44 -18.72
C PRO A 106 -34.63 -0.03 -18.33
N TYR A 107 -34.35 -0.31 -17.06
CA TYR A 107 -34.29 -1.67 -16.53
C TYR A 107 -34.97 -1.74 -15.15
N THR A 108 -35.46 -2.93 -14.80
CA THR A 108 -35.97 -3.26 -13.47
C THR A 108 -34.91 -4.06 -12.71
N VAL A 109 -34.84 -3.89 -11.37
CA VAL A 109 -33.88 -4.62 -10.53
C VAL A 109 -34.65 -5.54 -9.59
N GLU A 110 -34.34 -6.83 -9.62
CA GLU A 110 -34.71 -7.80 -8.59
C GLU A 110 -33.64 -7.91 -7.54
N ASP A 111 -33.93 -7.58 -6.29
CA ASP A 111 -32.99 -7.59 -5.17
C ASP A 111 -32.67 -9.01 -4.69
N GLY A 112 -31.41 -9.24 -4.39
CA GLY A 112 -30.90 -10.44 -3.76
C GLY A 112 -30.94 -10.38 -2.24
N GLU A 113 -30.36 -11.41 -1.59
CA GLU A 113 -30.25 -11.53 -0.14
C GLU A 113 -28.88 -11.02 0.32
N PRO A 114 -28.79 -9.89 1.06
CA PRO A 114 -27.55 -9.43 1.64
C PRO A 114 -27.11 -10.35 2.79
N PRO A 115 -25.81 -10.38 3.13
CA PRO A 115 -25.32 -11.07 4.32
C PRO A 115 -26.02 -10.56 5.59
N GLU A 116 -26.31 -11.43 6.56
CA GLU A 116 -27.03 -11.05 7.80
C GLU A 116 -26.42 -9.85 8.52
N SER A 117 -25.09 -9.77 8.58
CA SER A 117 -24.38 -8.64 9.19
C SER A 117 -24.62 -7.29 8.48
N VAL A 118 -25.11 -7.29 7.26
CA VAL A 118 -25.40 -6.08 6.46
C VAL A 118 -26.85 -5.65 6.57
N GLN A 119 -27.78 -6.59 6.83
CA GLN A 119 -29.22 -6.33 6.95
C GLN A 119 -29.56 -5.32 8.06
N TYR A 120 -28.81 -5.29 9.15
CA TYR A 120 -29.01 -4.41 10.31
C TYR A 120 -28.33 -3.04 10.22
N GLY A 121 -27.73 -2.70 9.09
CA GLY A 121 -26.92 -1.49 8.92
C GLY A 121 -27.48 -0.43 7.98
N CYS A 122 -28.79 -0.40 7.75
CA CYS A 122 -29.41 0.56 6.84
C CYS A 122 -29.36 1.97 7.45
N CYS A 123 -28.37 2.78 7.03
CA CYS A 123 -28.41 4.23 7.25
C CYS A 123 -29.47 4.82 6.32
N GLU A 124 -30.47 5.49 6.89
CA GLU A 124 -31.38 6.34 6.13
C GLU A 124 -30.59 7.30 5.23
N CYS A 125 -30.97 7.31 3.96
CA CYS A 125 -30.30 8.09 2.93
C CYS A 125 -30.64 9.57 3.11
N LEU A 126 -29.71 10.36 3.63
CA LEU A 126 -29.77 11.81 3.46
C LEU A 126 -29.50 12.14 1.99
N PHE A 127 -30.55 12.54 1.28
CA PHE A 127 -30.44 13.19 -0.03
C PHE A 127 -30.02 14.64 0.22
N LEU A 128 -28.77 14.97 -0.07
CA LEU A 128 -28.31 16.36 -0.06
C LEU A 128 -28.65 16.99 -1.41
N SER A 129 -29.53 17.97 -1.40
CA SER A 129 -29.77 18.84 -2.57
C SER A 129 -28.71 19.93 -2.60
N LEU A 130 -27.90 19.96 -3.65
CA LEU A 130 -27.00 21.08 -3.90
C LEU A 130 -27.82 22.33 -4.26
N SER A 131 -27.62 23.42 -3.52
CA SER A 131 -28.14 24.74 -3.84
C SER A 131 -27.57 25.26 -5.18
N PRO A 132 -28.27 26.10 -5.95
CA PRO A 132 -27.94 26.49 -7.32
C PRO A 132 -26.75 27.44 -7.52
N SER A 133 -25.85 27.58 -6.54
CA SER A 133 -24.58 28.29 -6.75
C SER A 133 -23.72 27.51 -7.73
N SER A 134 -23.12 28.20 -8.72
CA SER A 134 -22.32 27.58 -9.77
C SER A 134 -21.23 26.68 -9.17
N PRO A 135 -21.19 25.36 -9.47
CA PRO A 135 -20.16 24.46 -8.96
C PRO A 135 -18.74 24.95 -9.26
N ARG A 136 -18.55 25.67 -10.37
CA ARG A 136 -17.27 26.20 -10.80
C ARG A 136 -16.75 27.27 -9.85
N SER A 137 -17.60 28.19 -9.40
CA SER A 137 -17.19 29.26 -8.47
C SER A 137 -16.76 28.71 -7.11
N ILE A 138 -17.38 27.61 -6.63
CA ILE A 138 -17.00 26.95 -5.39
C ILE A 138 -15.62 26.27 -5.50
N LEU A 139 -15.29 25.69 -6.66
CA LEU A 139 -13.98 25.06 -6.90
C LEU A 139 -12.85 26.07 -7.11
N GLU A 140 -13.14 27.22 -7.74
CA GLU A 140 -12.16 28.27 -8.04
C GLU A 140 -11.88 29.17 -6.82
N SER A 141 -12.81 29.27 -5.86
CA SER A 141 -12.58 29.98 -4.59
C SER A 141 -11.59 29.23 -3.70
N GLY A 142 -10.75 29.94 -2.95
CA GLY A 142 -9.90 29.35 -1.92
C GLY A 142 -10.73 28.64 -0.84
N LEU A 143 -10.13 27.69 -0.13
CA LEU A 143 -10.76 27.02 1.03
C LEU A 143 -10.95 28.05 2.16
N SER A 144 -12.17 28.16 2.67
CA SER A 144 -12.52 29.03 3.79
C SER A 144 -13.51 28.33 4.72
N ARG A 145 -13.70 28.91 5.91
CA ARG A 145 -14.65 28.41 6.91
C ARG A 145 -16.08 28.35 6.36
N GLU A 146 -16.48 29.35 5.56
CA GLU A 146 -17.83 29.52 5.02
C GLU A 146 -18.14 28.55 3.89
N ASN A 147 -17.14 28.15 3.10
CA ASN A 147 -17.34 27.24 1.97
C ASN A 147 -16.92 25.80 2.22
N TYR A 148 -16.39 25.49 3.40
CA TYR A 148 -15.79 24.20 3.77
C TYR A 148 -16.67 23.01 3.41
N SER A 149 -17.86 22.95 3.97
CA SER A 149 -18.79 21.84 3.76
C SER A 149 -19.16 21.67 2.29
N LYS A 150 -19.61 22.75 1.64
CA LYS A 150 -20.03 22.74 0.23
C LYS A 150 -18.91 22.33 -0.72
N ARG A 151 -17.71 22.84 -0.48
CA ARG A 151 -16.53 22.54 -1.29
C ARG A 151 -16.14 21.06 -1.20
N PHE A 152 -16.02 20.52 0.01
CA PHE A 152 -15.67 19.12 0.19
C PHE A 152 -16.77 18.16 -0.30
N GLN A 153 -18.05 18.50 -0.14
CA GLN A 153 -19.15 17.74 -0.72
C GLN A 153 -19.04 17.67 -2.25
N LEU A 154 -18.73 18.79 -2.90
CA LEU A 154 -18.54 18.83 -4.36
C LEU A 154 -17.34 18.00 -4.81
N LEU A 155 -16.21 18.08 -4.09
CA LEU A 155 -15.02 17.28 -4.38
C LEU A 155 -15.29 15.78 -4.22
N LEU A 156 -16.06 15.37 -3.22
CA LEU A 156 -16.51 13.99 -3.01
C LEU A 156 -17.42 13.49 -4.13
N TYR A 157 -18.30 14.33 -4.67
CA TYR A 157 -19.09 13.97 -5.85
C TYR A 157 -18.23 13.76 -7.10
N LEU A 158 -17.19 14.58 -7.29
CA LEU A 158 -16.25 14.37 -8.39
C LEU A 158 -15.46 13.06 -8.25
N GLU A 159 -15.09 12.70 -7.04
CA GLU A 159 -14.44 11.42 -6.75
C GLU A 159 -15.39 10.24 -7.01
N GLU A 160 -16.66 10.34 -6.58
CA GLU A 160 -17.67 9.33 -6.78
C GLU A 160 -17.95 9.09 -8.26
N LEU A 161 -18.11 10.15 -9.06
CA LEU A 161 -18.28 10.05 -10.51
C LEU A 161 -17.08 9.34 -11.18
N GLN A 162 -15.86 9.64 -10.74
CA GLN A 162 -14.67 8.95 -11.27
C GLN A 162 -14.66 7.47 -10.85
N MET A 163 -15.07 7.16 -9.62
CA MET A 163 -15.18 5.77 -9.16
C MET A 163 -16.19 4.98 -10.00
N GLU A 164 -17.33 5.58 -10.35
CA GLU A 164 -18.34 4.95 -11.24
C GLU A 164 -17.80 4.69 -12.64
N VAL A 165 -17.05 5.63 -13.20
CA VAL A 165 -16.40 5.43 -14.51
C VAL A 165 -15.35 4.32 -14.45
N ASP A 166 -14.54 4.31 -13.40
CA ASP A 166 -13.45 3.35 -13.25
C ASP A 166 -13.95 1.93 -13.02
N ILE A 167 -15.01 1.74 -12.25
CA ILE A 167 -15.50 0.39 -11.93
C ILE A 167 -16.15 -0.29 -13.15
N LYS A 168 -16.77 0.47 -14.05
CA LYS A 168 -17.35 -0.05 -15.30
C LYS A 168 -16.34 -0.77 -16.19
N ARG A 169 -15.03 -0.42 -16.08
CA ARG A 169 -13.94 -1.10 -16.82
C ARG A 169 -13.79 -2.57 -16.43
N TYR A 170 -14.35 -2.99 -15.31
CA TYR A 170 -14.30 -4.35 -14.82
C TYR A 170 -15.53 -5.18 -15.18
N ASN A 171 -16.56 -4.59 -15.81
CA ASN A 171 -17.73 -5.29 -16.27
C ASN A 171 -17.35 -6.46 -17.17
N LYS A 172 -18.05 -7.57 -17.07
CA LYS A 172 -17.72 -8.82 -17.72
C LYS A 172 -18.91 -9.34 -18.52
N PRO A 173 -18.86 -9.35 -19.86
CA PRO A 173 -19.91 -9.96 -20.68
C PRO A 173 -19.75 -11.48 -20.71
N ASN A 174 -20.84 -12.18 -20.98
CA ASN A 174 -20.87 -13.62 -21.25
C ASN A 174 -20.10 -14.46 -20.21
N THR A 175 -20.19 -14.11 -18.92
CA THR A 175 -19.44 -14.77 -17.85
C THR A 175 -20.31 -15.84 -17.19
N PRO A 176 -19.81 -17.09 -17.06
CA PRO A 176 -20.51 -18.14 -16.32
C PRO A 176 -20.39 -17.91 -14.82
N MET A 177 -21.40 -18.33 -14.09
CA MET A 177 -21.35 -18.52 -12.64
C MET A 177 -21.58 -20.00 -12.33
N VAL A 178 -21.16 -20.44 -11.14
CA VAL A 178 -21.36 -21.81 -10.66
C VAL A 178 -21.93 -21.80 -9.25
N ARG A 179 -22.65 -22.86 -8.87
CA ARG A 179 -23.12 -22.98 -7.47
C ARG A 179 -21.96 -23.24 -6.53
N ASP A 180 -21.97 -22.58 -5.37
CA ASP A 180 -20.97 -22.85 -4.35
C ASP A 180 -21.08 -24.31 -3.83
N LYS A 181 -19.94 -24.95 -3.64
CA LYS A 181 -19.85 -26.35 -3.19
C LYS A 181 -20.35 -26.52 -1.76
N THR A 182 -20.10 -25.54 -0.91
CA THR A 182 -20.42 -25.59 0.53
C THR A 182 -21.81 -25.03 0.84
N ASN A 183 -22.20 -23.94 0.19
CA ASN A 183 -23.52 -23.31 0.38
C ASN A 183 -24.27 -23.15 -0.95
N LYS A 184 -25.21 -24.04 -1.22
CA LYS A 184 -25.98 -24.07 -2.47
C LYS A 184 -26.86 -22.84 -2.72
N LYS A 185 -27.07 -21.99 -1.72
CA LYS A 185 -27.77 -20.70 -1.87
C LYS A 185 -26.91 -19.61 -2.49
N LEU A 186 -25.57 -19.81 -2.54
CA LEU A 186 -24.63 -18.85 -3.09
C LEU A 186 -24.15 -19.28 -4.48
N LEU A 187 -23.89 -18.28 -5.33
CA LEU A 187 -23.25 -18.46 -6.64
C LEU A 187 -21.82 -17.90 -6.59
N VAL A 188 -20.91 -18.57 -7.23
CA VAL A 188 -19.50 -18.18 -7.33
C VAL A 188 -19.27 -17.54 -8.69
N LEU A 189 -18.75 -16.32 -8.68
CA LEU A 189 -18.32 -15.57 -9.85
C LEU A 189 -16.80 -15.45 -9.84
N GLU A 190 -16.12 -15.87 -10.90
CA GLU A 190 -14.70 -15.63 -11.06
C GLU A 190 -14.41 -14.16 -11.36
N VAL A 191 -13.59 -13.53 -10.51
CA VAL A 191 -13.16 -12.13 -10.61
C VAL A 191 -11.65 -12.05 -10.35
N PRO A 192 -10.82 -12.43 -11.33
CA PRO A 192 -9.37 -12.33 -11.18
C PRO A 192 -8.94 -10.90 -10.87
N GLY A 193 -8.12 -10.73 -9.83
CA GLY A 193 -7.66 -9.43 -9.34
C GLY A 193 -8.56 -8.80 -8.26
N VAL A 194 -9.65 -9.44 -7.83
CA VAL A 194 -10.49 -8.92 -6.74
C VAL A 194 -9.71 -8.77 -5.43
N SER A 195 -8.79 -9.68 -5.15
CA SER A 195 -7.89 -9.59 -3.98
C SER A 195 -6.89 -8.42 -4.05
N GLU A 196 -6.76 -7.78 -5.21
CA GLU A 196 -5.92 -6.59 -5.45
C GLU A 196 -6.75 -5.30 -5.49
N ASN A 197 -8.02 -5.36 -5.08
CA ASN A 197 -8.99 -4.28 -5.25
C ASN A 197 -9.17 -3.86 -6.73
N ARG A 198 -9.13 -4.82 -7.65
CA ARG A 198 -9.29 -4.62 -9.11
C ARG A 198 -10.29 -5.62 -9.72
N PRO A 199 -11.61 -5.40 -9.58
CA PRO A 199 -12.29 -4.26 -8.94
C PRO A 199 -12.20 -4.27 -7.40
N SER A 200 -12.40 -3.09 -6.79
CA SER A 200 -12.58 -2.99 -5.35
C SER A 200 -13.99 -3.47 -4.99
N VAL A 201 -14.08 -4.63 -4.38
CA VAL A 201 -15.32 -5.27 -3.98
C VAL A 201 -15.16 -5.78 -2.55
N LEU A 202 -16.09 -5.42 -1.68
CA LEU A 202 -16.11 -5.81 -0.28
C LEU A 202 -17.33 -6.67 0.03
N ARG A 203 -17.30 -7.36 1.15
CA ARG A 203 -18.48 -8.05 1.69
C ARG A 203 -19.63 -7.06 1.92
N GLY A 204 -20.80 -7.36 1.39
CA GLY A 204 -21.97 -6.49 1.43
C GLY A 204 -22.16 -5.59 0.20
N ASP A 205 -21.16 -5.49 -0.68
CA ASP A 205 -21.32 -4.76 -1.95
C ASP A 205 -22.26 -5.51 -2.90
N ALA A 206 -22.87 -4.78 -3.83
CA ALA A 206 -23.76 -5.33 -4.82
C ALA A 206 -23.10 -5.48 -6.20
N ILE A 207 -23.45 -6.55 -6.89
CA ILE A 207 -23.09 -6.81 -8.29
C ILE A 207 -24.38 -7.07 -9.05
N LEU A 208 -24.57 -6.38 -10.19
CA LEU A 208 -25.73 -6.58 -11.04
C LEU A 208 -25.40 -7.60 -12.14
N VAL A 209 -26.31 -8.53 -12.38
CA VAL A 209 -26.16 -9.50 -13.47
C VAL A 209 -27.42 -9.53 -14.34
N THR A 210 -27.21 -9.66 -15.65
CA THR A 210 -28.27 -9.80 -16.66
C THR A 210 -27.99 -11.08 -17.45
N ARG A 211 -29.00 -11.84 -17.83
CA ARG A 211 -28.79 -13.01 -18.71
C ARG A 211 -28.24 -12.53 -20.05
N SER A 212 -27.12 -13.12 -20.50
CA SER A 212 -26.56 -12.77 -21.81
C SER A 212 -27.55 -13.08 -22.94
N GLY A 213 -27.78 -12.09 -23.80
CA GLY A 213 -28.79 -12.14 -24.86
C GLY A 213 -30.06 -11.39 -24.55
N ASP A 214 -30.37 -11.04 -23.31
CA ASP A 214 -31.52 -10.22 -22.93
C ASP A 214 -31.16 -8.73 -22.81
N SER A 215 -29.88 -8.40 -22.79
CA SER A 215 -29.35 -7.04 -22.60
C SER A 215 -29.84 -6.01 -23.62
N ASN A 216 -30.27 -6.46 -24.81
CA ASN A 216 -30.72 -5.61 -25.92
C ASN A 216 -32.25 -5.58 -26.08
N LYS A 217 -33.03 -6.20 -25.19
CA LYS A 217 -34.50 -6.23 -25.25
C LYS A 217 -35.09 -5.13 -24.38
N GLY A 218 -36.15 -4.49 -24.85
CA GLY A 218 -36.92 -3.56 -24.01
C GLY A 218 -37.48 -4.28 -22.77
N GLY A 219 -37.31 -3.67 -21.57
CA GLY A 219 -37.75 -4.26 -20.30
C GLY A 219 -36.73 -5.23 -19.66
N VAL A 220 -35.44 -4.95 -19.77
CA VAL A 220 -34.36 -5.76 -19.19
C VAL A 220 -34.52 -5.89 -17.68
N VAL A 221 -34.45 -7.13 -17.18
CA VAL A 221 -34.41 -7.44 -15.74
C VAL A 221 -32.97 -7.68 -15.32
N LYS A 222 -32.47 -6.87 -14.38
CA LYS A 222 -31.18 -7.06 -13.73
C LYS A 222 -31.38 -7.69 -12.35
N TYR A 223 -30.58 -8.65 -12.02
CA TYR A 223 -30.58 -9.30 -10.72
C TYR A 223 -29.45 -8.76 -9.87
N ARG A 224 -29.74 -8.27 -8.67
CA ARG A 224 -28.74 -7.79 -7.73
C ARG A 224 -28.27 -8.95 -6.85
N GLY A 225 -26.99 -9.28 -6.96
CA GLY A 225 -26.32 -10.23 -6.08
C GLY A 225 -25.47 -9.51 -5.05
N TYR A 226 -25.64 -9.83 -3.77
CA TYR A 226 -24.80 -9.27 -2.71
C TYR A 226 -23.59 -10.16 -2.44
N VAL A 227 -22.45 -9.53 -2.21
CA VAL A 227 -21.19 -10.22 -1.91
C VAL A 227 -21.21 -10.74 -0.47
N HIS A 228 -21.21 -12.05 -0.30
CA HIS A 228 -21.11 -12.72 1.00
C HIS A 228 -19.67 -13.00 1.40
N ARG A 229 -18.81 -13.33 0.43
CA ARG A 229 -17.39 -13.59 0.66
C ARG A 229 -16.57 -13.17 -0.56
N VAL A 230 -15.40 -12.59 -0.29
CA VAL A 230 -14.37 -12.31 -1.30
C VAL A 230 -13.25 -13.33 -1.10
N GLU A 231 -12.91 -14.07 -2.16
CA GLU A 231 -11.82 -15.03 -2.20
C GLU A 231 -10.66 -14.49 -3.06
N LEU A 232 -9.63 -15.28 -3.29
CA LEU A 232 -8.43 -14.84 -4.00
C LEU A 232 -8.74 -14.30 -5.40
N ASP A 233 -9.50 -15.07 -6.20
CA ASP A 233 -9.85 -14.74 -7.59
C ASP A 233 -11.36 -14.91 -7.87
N SER A 234 -12.20 -14.91 -6.84
CA SER A 234 -13.65 -15.09 -6.97
C SER A 234 -14.43 -14.39 -5.87
N VAL A 235 -15.73 -14.21 -6.10
CA VAL A 235 -16.68 -13.70 -5.12
C VAL A 235 -17.88 -14.64 -5.02
N LYS A 236 -18.40 -14.81 -3.79
CA LYS A 236 -19.62 -15.57 -3.52
C LYS A 236 -20.79 -14.60 -3.40
N LEU A 237 -21.82 -14.78 -4.21
CA LEU A 237 -22.94 -13.89 -4.38
C LEU A 237 -24.24 -14.52 -3.88
N GLY A 238 -25.03 -13.78 -3.08
CA GLY A 238 -26.37 -14.13 -2.67
C GLY A 238 -27.40 -13.40 -3.52
N PHE A 239 -28.19 -14.17 -4.26
CA PHE A 239 -29.32 -13.69 -5.04
C PHE A 239 -30.65 -14.09 -4.39
N ASN A 240 -31.77 -13.55 -4.88
CA ASN A 240 -33.07 -13.96 -4.39
C ASN A 240 -33.35 -15.46 -4.67
N SER A 241 -34.19 -16.06 -3.86
CA SER A 241 -34.49 -17.48 -3.93
C SER A 241 -35.09 -17.93 -5.27
N LYS A 242 -35.86 -17.06 -5.95
CA LYS A 242 -36.43 -17.33 -7.29
C LYS A 242 -35.31 -17.44 -8.34
N PHE A 243 -34.38 -16.51 -8.32
CA PHE A 243 -33.22 -16.54 -9.23
C PHE A 243 -32.36 -17.80 -8.98
N VAL A 244 -32.05 -18.10 -7.71
CA VAL A 244 -31.25 -19.27 -7.37
C VAL A 244 -31.93 -20.58 -7.77
N SER A 245 -33.24 -20.70 -7.58
CA SER A 245 -33.99 -21.90 -8.00
C SER A 245 -34.08 -22.10 -9.51
N SER A 246 -34.14 -21.00 -10.29
CA SER A 246 -34.13 -21.02 -11.76
C SER A 246 -32.71 -21.07 -12.38
N PHE A 247 -31.67 -21.02 -11.56
CA PHE A 247 -30.30 -21.02 -12.05
C PHE A 247 -29.89 -22.41 -12.53
N VAL A 248 -29.29 -22.46 -13.72
CA VAL A 248 -28.72 -23.67 -14.33
C VAL A 248 -27.24 -23.42 -14.61
N ASP A 249 -26.39 -24.38 -14.21
CA ASP A 249 -24.95 -24.30 -14.47
C ASP A 249 -24.67 -24.18 -15.98
N GLY A 250 -23.74 -23.33 -16.36
CA GLY A 250 -23.39 -23.05 -17.74
C GLY A 250 -24.13 -21.87 -18.39
N LEU A 251 -25.17 -21.31 -17.76
CA LEU A 251 -25.76 -20.06 -18.20
C LEU A 251 -24.72 -18.92 -18.10
N LYS A 252 -24.73 -18.06 -19.09
CA LYS A 252 -23.85 -16.90 -19.18
C LYS A 252 -24.60 -15.63 -18.81
N PHE A 253 -23.88 -14.73 -18.12
CA PHE A 253 -24.41 -13.47 -17.63
C PHE A 253 -23.49 -12.31 -18.02
N ASP A 254 -24.09 -11.17 -18.27
CA ASP A 254 -23.39 -9.91 -18.33
C ASP A 254 -23.35 -9.32 -16.94
N VAL A 255 -22.14 -9.12 -16.41
CA VAL A 255 -21.87 -8.74 -15.02
C VAL A 255 -21.47 -7.28 -14.97
N GLU A 256 -22.16 -6.49 -14.15
CA GLU A 256 -21.88 -5.09 -13.91
C GLU A 256 -21.46 -4.89 -12.43
N PHE A 257 -20.27 -4.33 -12.21
CA PHE A 257 -19.83 -3.96 -10.88
C PHE A 257 -20.38 -2.60 -10.48
N THR A 258 -20.77 -2.46 -9.22
CA THR A 258 -21.29 -1.21 -8.66
C THR A 258 -20.34 -0.64 -7.63
N VAL A 259 -20.41 0.67 -7.39
CA VAL A 259 -19.65 1.36 -6.36
C VAL A 259 -20.46 1.40 -5.06
N SER A 260 -19.82 1.02 -3.94
CA SER A 260 -20.41 1.26 -2.63
C SER A 260 -20.26 2.73 -2.25
N ARG A 261 -21.39 3.40 -2.00
CA ARG A 261 -21.43 4.81 -1.62
C ARG A 261 -21.27 5.03 -0.10
N LEU A 262 -21.09 3.97 0.69
CA LEU A 262 -21.09 4.08 2.16
C LEU A 262 -20.00 5.03 2.65
N THR A 263 -18.76 4.85 2.16
CA THR A 263 -17.61 5.67 2.56
C THR A 263 -17.77 7.13 2.17
N THR A 264 -18.19 7.40 0.94
CA THR A 264 -18.40 8.79 0.47
C THR A 264 -19.57 9.46 1.20
N ARG A 265 -20.66 8.74 1.50
CA ARG A 265 -21.77 9.27 2.30
C ARG A 265 -21.36 9.63 3.73
N LEU A 266 -20.53 8.81 4.38
CA LEU A 266 -20.01 9.12 5.71
C LEU A 266 -19.14 10.38 5.70
N GLN A 267 -18.30 10.54 4.67
CA GLN A 267 -17.49 11.73 4.49
C GLN A 267 -18.33 12.98 4.17
N GLN A 268 -19.33 12.87 3.30
CA GLN A 268 -20.28 13.96 3.00
C GLN A 268 -21.01 14.41 4.26
N ARG A 269 -21.51 13.46 5.05
CA ARG A 269 -22.16 13.76 6.34
C ARG A 269 -21.21 14.41 7.31
N ALA A 270 -19.96 13.95 7.40
CA ALA A 270 -18.97 14.53 8.28
C ALA A 270 -18.66 15.98 7.90
N ALA A 271 -18.52 16.28 6.61
CA ALA A 271 -18.33 17.64 6.12
C ALA A 271 -19.53 18.56 6.47
N GLU A 272 -20.77 18.05 6.41
CA GLU A 272 -21.98 18.78 6.81
C GLU A 272 -22.02 19.00 8.34
N LEU A 273 -21.76 17.95 9.12
CA LEU A 273 -21.76 18.02 10.58
C LEU A 273 -20.63 18.89 11.13
N ALA A 274 -19.50 19.01 10.43
CA ALA A 274 -18.41 19.90 10.81
C ALA A 274 -18.87 21.37 10.91
N ASP A 275 -19.74 21.78 9.99
CA ASP A 275 -20.35 23.12 10.00
C ASP A 275 -21.40 23.23 11.12
N ARG A 276 -22.32 22.27 11.19
CA ARG A 276 -23.39 22.25 12.24
C ARG A 276 -22.88 22.23 13.68
N HIS A 277 -21.77 21.55 13.93
CA HIS A 277 -21.14 21.45 15.27
C HIS A 277 -20.01 22.44 15.50
N ASN A 278 -19.89 23.48 14.67
CA ASN A 278 -18.93 24.58 14.84
C ASN A 278 -17.46 24.13 14.95
N LEU A 279 -17.04 23.11 14.17
CA LEU A 279 -15.65 22.65 14.15
C LEU A 279 -14.67 23.68 13.55
N GLY A 280 -15.11 24.89 13.23
CA GLY A 280 -14.31 25.93 12.60
C GLY A 280 -13.01 26.25 13.33
N ASN A 281 -13.02 26.30 14.68
CA ASN A 281 -11.81 26.58 15.47
C ASN A 281 -10.83 25.39 15.51
N VAL A 282 -11.30 24.17 15.23
CA VAL A 282 -10.48 22.97 15.09
C VAL A 282 -9.85 22.90 13.70
N LEU A 283 -10.62 23.26 12.66
CA LEU A 283 -10.21 23.12 11.25
C LEU A 283 -9.42 24.34 10.76
N PHE A 284 -9.71 25.52 11.28
CA PHE A 284 -9.07 26.79 10.96
C PHE A 284 -8.62 27.49 12.27
N PRO A 285 -7.61 26.92 12.96
CA PRO A 285 -7.15 27.49 14.21
C PRO A 285 -6.54 28.88 13.97
N SER A 286 -7.09 29.89 14.66
CA SER A 286 -6.49 31.21 14.75
C SER A 286 -5.70 31.27 16.07
N GLY A 287 -4.40 31.49 16.00
CA GLY A 287 -3.59 31.64 17.19
C GLY A 287 -4.05 32.87 17.99
N ASP A 288 -4.68 32.66 19.14
CA ASP A 288 -4.93 33.76 20.09
C ASP A 288 -3.76 33.79 21.11
N PRO A 289 -2.88 34.80 21.03
CA PRO A 289 -1.72 34.91 21.90
C PRO A 289 -2.10 35.18 23.36
N THR A 290 -3.37 35.44 23.68
CA THR A 290 -3.85 35.73 25.03
C THR A 290 -4.12 34.47 25.88
N ILE A 291 -4.22 33.28 25.24
CA ILE A 291 -4.46 32.01 25.91
C ILE A 291 -3.15 31.51 26.52
N GLN A 292 -2.99 31.65 27.82
CA GLN A 292 -1.83 31.09 28.52
C GLN A 292 -1.91 29.54 28.47
N PRO A 293 -0.83 28.85 28.05
CA PRO A 293 -0.81 27.41 28.05
C PRO A 293 -0.94 26.88 29.51
N PRO A 294 -1.72 25.81 29.72
CA PRO A 294 -1.89 25.24 31.05
C PRO A 294 -0.54 24.76 31.63
N LYS A 295 -0.40 24.79 32.94
CA LYS A 295 0.84 24.35 33.61
C LYS A 295 1.11 22.88 33.33
N LYS A 296 2.29 22.60 32.79
CA LYS A 296 2.77 21.24 32.59
C LYS A 296 3.10 20.58 33.91
N GLN A 297 2.59 19.38 34.13
CA GLN A 297 2.92 18.56 35.28
C GLN A 297 3.99 17.51 34.92
N PRO A 298 4.87 17.15 35.87
CA PRO A 298 5.77 16.02 35.66
C PRO A 298 4.94 14.73 35.57
N LEU A 299 5.25 13.90 34.54
CA LEU A 299 4.55 12.66 34.29
C LEU A 299 5.43 11.47 34.66
N LEU A 300 4.81 10.47 35.26
CA LEU A 300 5.45 9.16 35.49
C LEU A 300 5.05 8.24 34.35
N LEU A 301 5.93 8.10 33.35
CA LEU A 301 5.69 7.37 32.13
C LEU A 301 5.66 5.84 32.36
N TYR A 302 4.85 5.15 31.53
CA TYR A 302 4.87 3.68 31.41
C TYR A 302 6.10 3.23 30.63
N ASP A 303 6.44 3.95 29.53
CA ASP A 303 7.67 3.74 28.79
C ASP A 303 8.72 4.79 29.18
N ARG A 304 9.61 4.41 30.10
CA ARG A 304 10.69 5.30 30.57
C ARG A 304 11.73 5.66 29.48
N ALA A 305 11.78 4.91 28.37
CA ALA A 305 12.65 5.26 27.27
C ALA A 305 12.28 6.62 26.63
N LEU A 306 11.02 7.05 26.75
CA LEU A 306 10.58 8.36 26.31
C LEU A 306 11.18 9.53 27.10
N GLU A 307 11.62 9.31 28.34
CA GLU A 307 12.31 10.33 29.15
C GLU A 307 13.63 10.75 28.54
N GLN A 308 14.24 9.86 27.76
CA GLN A 308 15.51 10.14 27.05
C GLN A 308 15.29 10.92 25.73
N ASN A 309 14.05 11.09 25.29
CA ASN A 309 13.69 11.89 24.13
C ASN A 309 12.83 13.09 24.59
N PRO A 310 13.44 14.27 24.77
CA PRO A 310 12.76 15.45 25.33
C PRO A 310 11.60 15.93 24.47
N GLU A 311 11.66 15.73 23.15
CA GLU A 311 10.60 16.12 22.23
C GLU A 311 9.36 15.25 22.41
N GLN A 312 9.54 13.93 22.51
CA GLN A 312 8.43 13.00 22.77
C GLN A 312 7.83 13.22 24.18
N TYR A 313 8.66 13.39 25.19
CA TYR A 313 8.22 13.68 26.55
C TYR A 313 7.39 14.97 26.60
N THR A 314 7.88 16.04 25.94
CA THR A 314 7.18 17.32 25.86
C THR A 314 5.86 17.18 25.10
N ALA A 315 5.81 16.39 24.04
CA ALA A 315 4.58 16.12 23.30
C ALA A 315 3.52 15.43 24.19
N VAL A 316 3.91 14.41 24.95
CA VAL A 316 3.00 13.74 25.90
C VAL A 316 2.49 14.73 26.96
N GLN A 317 3.38 15.56 27.55
CA GLN A 317 2.99 16.59 28.51
C GLN A 317 1.99 17.59 27.95
N ASN A 318 2.20 18.07 26.72
CA ASN A 318 1.32 19.03 26.05
C ASN A 318 -0.05 18.42 25.76
N ILE A 319 -0.10 17.16 25.30
CA ILE A 319 -1.35 16.44 25.03
C ILE A 319 -2.15 16.27 26.34
N VAL A 320 -1.50 15.79 27.40
CA VAL A 320 -2.15 15.58 28.72
C VAL A 320 -2.67 16.90 29.30
N ALA A 321 -1.90 17.98 29.13
CA ALA A 321 -2.30 19.32 29.59
C ALA A 321 -3.40 19.96 28.72
N GLY A 322 -3.62 19.46 27.47
CA GLY A 322 -4.58 20.06 26.53
C GLY A 322 -4.14 21.44 26.03
N SER A 323 -2.83 21.65 25.87
CA SER A 323 -2.24 22.97 25.62
C SER A 323 -2.56 23.58 24.25
N SER A 324 -3.04 22.78 23.30
CA SER A 324 -3.39 23.25 21.94
C SER A 324 -4.86 23.58 21.75
N ARG A 325 -5.72 23.24 22.71
CA ARG A 325 -7.18 23.43 22.57
C ARG A 325 -7.54 24.88 22.21
N PRO A 326 -8.49 25.09 21.30
CA PRO A 326 -9.29 24.13 20.52
C PRO A 326 -8.58 23.54 19.30
N ALA A 327 -7.36 24.04 18.96
CA ALA A 327 -6.60 23.54 17.84
C ALA A 327 -6.15 22.06 18.03
N PRO A 328 -6.04 21.26 16.97
CA PRO A 328 -5.44 19.94 17.07
C PRO A 328 -3.97 20.01 17.51
N TYR A 329 -3.55 19.05 18.32
CA TYR A 329 -2.14 18.84 18.59
C TYR A 329 -1.53 17.93 17.53
N LEU A 330 -0.45 18.40 16.88
CA LEU A 330 0.19 17.66 15.81
C LEU A 330 1.42 16.91 16.32
N VAL A 331 1.49 15.60 16.05
CA VAL A 331 2.65 14.77 16.35
C VAL A 331 3.27 14.33 15.03
N PHE A 332 4.36 14.98 14.64
CA PHE A 332 5.11 14.59 13.45
C PHE A 332 6.12 13.50 13.80
N GLY A 333 6.03 12.34 13.15
CA GLY A 333 6.88 11.18 13.42
C GLY A 333 7.48 10.59 12.16
N PRO A 334 8.68 11.03 11.74
CA PRO A 334 9.42 10.44 10.63
C PRO A 334 9.73 8.95 10.83
N PRO A 335 9.97 8.16 9.75
CA PRO A 335 10.32 6.76 9.87
C PRO A 335 11.75 6.58 10.42
N GLY A 336 11.97 5.47 11.11
CA GLY A 336 13.31 5.11 11.60
C GLY A 336 13.76 5.82 12.89
N THR A 337 13.00 6.78 13.39
CA THR A 337 13.28 7.48 14.66
C THR A 337 12.78 6.70 15.89
N GLY A 338 12.54 5.39 15.75
CA GLY A 338 12.16 4.53 16.86
C GLY A 338 10.67 4.48 17.18
N LYS A 339 9.79 4.41 16.17
CA LYS A 339 8.31 4.34 16.33
C LYS A 339 7.71 5.55 17.06
N THR A 340 8.15 6.72 16.68
CA THR A 340 7.99 7.96 17.42
C THR A 340 6.53 8.31 17.66
N HIS A 341 5.69 8.31 16.63
CA HIS A 341 4.31 8.80 16.79
C HIS A 341 3.39 7.79 17.49
N THR A 342 3.39 6.50 17.12
CA THR A 342 2.52 5.51 17.78
C THR A 342 2.88 5.30 19.24
N VAL A 343 4.17 5.30 19.60
CA VAL A 343 4.60 5.19 21.00
C VAL A 343 4.19 6.43 21.80
N THR A 344 4.39 7.62 21.25
CA THR A 344 3.99 8.89 21.87
C THR A 344 2.47 8.95 22.04
N VAL A 345 1.68 8.54 21.02
CA VAL A 345 0.22 8.48 21.08
C VAL A 345 -0.25 7.49 22.14
N VAL A 346 0.31 6.29 22.17
CA VAL A 346 -0.01 5.25 23.16
C VAL A 346 0.28 5.72 24.57
N GLU A 347 1.45 6.33 24.78
CA GLU A 347 1.81 6.88 26.10
C GLU A 347 0.89 8.02 26.50
N ALA A 348 0.58 8.96 25.58
CA ALA A 348 -0.34 10.06 25.86
C ALA A 348 -1.74 9.56 26.24
N ILE A 349 -2.29 8.56 25.56
CA ILE A 349 -3.57 7.92 25.90
C ILE A 349 -3.52 7.35 27.31
N LYS A 350 -2.47 6.59 27.65
CA LYS A 350 -2.29 6.01 29.00
C LYS A 350 -2.20 7.08 30.09
N GLN A 351 -1.46 8.16 29.82
CA GLN A 351 -1.28 9.26 30.78
C GLN A 351 -2.58 10.08 30.96
N VAL A 352 -3.36 10.30 29.87
CA VAL A 352 -4.69 10.93 29.98
C VAL A 352 -5.60 10.10 30.89
N LEU A 353 -5.68 8.78 30.70
CA LEU A 353 -6.51 7.91 31.57
C LEU A 353 -6.01 7.86 33.02
N LYS A 354 -4.71 8.00 33.25
CA LYS A 354 -4.11 8.01 34.57
C LYS A 354 -4.39 9.31 35.33
N THR A 355 -4.38 10.43 34.61
CA THR A 355 -4.55 11.77 35.19
C THR A 355 -6.00 12.25 35.21
N GLN A 356 -6.84 11.72 34.30
CA GLN A 356 -8.23 12.13 34.12
C GLN A 356 -9.14 10.88 34.18
N SER A 357 -9.57 10.53 35.40
CA SER A 357 -10.31 9.28 35.68
C SER A 357 -11.64 9.12 34.91
N HIS A 358 -12.23 10.23 34.46
CA HIS A 358 -13.51 10.24 33.71
C HIS A 358 -13.32 10.44 32.22
N ALA A 359 -12.08 10.38 31.71
CA ALA A 359 -11.82 10.55 30.30
C ALA A 359 -12.31 9.35 29.49
N HIS A 360 -13.07 9.62 28.44
CA HIS A 360 -13.38 8.68 27.38
C HIS A 360 -12.59 9.06 26.12
N ILE A 361 -11.90 8.10 25.56
CA ILE A 361 -10.96 8.33 24.45
C ILE A 361 -11.42 7.55 23.21
N LEU A 362 -11.49 8.26 22.09
CA LEU A 362 -11.65 7.65 20.76
C LEU A 362 -10.30 7.68 20.04
N ALA A 363 -9.77 6.52 19.72
CA ALA A 363 -8.51 6.37 19.00
C ALA A 363 -8.76 5.74 17.60
N CYS A 364 -8.41 6.47 16.56
CA CYS A 364 -8.70 6.09 15.17
C CYS A 364 -7.43 5.94 14.35
N ALA A 365 -7.53 5.12 13.29
CA ALA A 365 -6.50 5.05 12.24
C ALA A 365 -7.15 4.83 10.86
N PRO A 366 -6.48 5.15 9.74
CA PRO A 366 -7.04 4.94 8.40
C PRO A 366 -7.22 3.46 8.01
N SER A 367 -6.41 2.58 8.58
CA SER A 367 -6.43 1.15 8.25
C SER A 367 -6.70 0.26 9.47
N ASN A 368 -7.23 -0.95 9.23
CA ASN A 368 -7.39 -1.93 10.31
C ASN A 368 -6.06 -2.37 10.91
N SER A 369 -5.00 -2.52 10.10
CA SER A 369 -3.67 -2.91 10.59
C SER A 369 -3.06 -1.86 11.54
N ALA A 370 -3.24 -0.58 11.26
CA ALA A 370 -2.79 0.49 12.15
C ALA A 370 -3.64 0.55 13.44
N ALA A 371 -4.96 0.44 13.33
CA ALA A 371 -5.84 0.41 14.48
C ALA A 371 -5.61 -0.83 15.37
N ASP A 372 -5.35 -2.00 14.78
CA ASP A 372 -5.01 -3.22 15.51
C ASP A 372 -3.68 -3.07 16.25
N LEU A 373 -2.66 -2.49 15.60
CA LEU A 373 -1.37 -2.20 16.24
C LEU A 373 -1.53 -1.25 17.44
N LEU A 374 -2.34 -0.20 17.26
CA LEU A 374 -2.64 0.74 18.34
C LEU A 374 -3.33 0.05 19.52
N ALA A 375 -4.33 -0.81 19.25
CA ALA A 375 -5.01 -1.58 20.29
C ALA A 375 -4.05 -2.53 21.02
N LEU A 376 -3.23 -3.30 20.30
CA LEU A 376 -2.24 -4.21 20.87
C LEU A 376 -1.25 -3.48 21.79
N LYS A 377 -0.76 -2.31 21.36
CA LYS A 377 0.15 -1.48 22.14
C LYS A 377 -0.49 -0.91 23.42
N LEU A 378 -1.76 -0.60 23.37
CA LEU A 378 -2.50 -0.17 24.55
C LEU A 378 -2.71 -1.34 25.53
N LEU A 379 -3.02 -2.53 25.03
CA LEU A 379 -3.24 -3.74 25.84
C LEU A 379 -1.97 -4.26 26.54
N GLU A 380 -0.76 -3.85 26.11
CA GLU A 380 0.48 -4.18 26.83
C GLU A 380 0.47 -3.69 28.31
N HIS A 381 -0.36 -2.66 28.63
CA HIS A 381 -0.39 -2.05 29.96
C HIS A 381 -1.80 -1.79 30.50
N LEU A 382 -2.84 -2.04 29.72
CA LEU A 382 -4.22 -1.76 30.08
C LEU A 382 -5.05 -3.04 30.12
N GLU A 383 -6.04 -3.06 30.98
CA GLU A 383 -6.97 -4.17 31.10
C GLU A 383 -7.92 -4.23 29.89
N HIS A 384 -8.18 -5.42 29.37
CA HIS A 384 -9.09 -5.66 28.22
C HIS A 384 -10.48 -5.03 28.43
N ARG A 385 -11.00 -4.99 29.66
CA ARG A 385 -12.32 -4.39 29.97
C ARG A 385 -12.40 -2.89 29.78
N LYS A 386 -11.28 -2.18 29.69
CA LYS A 386 -11.22 -0.71 29.49
C LYS A 386 -11.18 -0.34 28.02
N LEU A 387 -10.78 -1.28 27.13
CA LEU A 387 -10.59 -1.04 25.73
C LEU A 387 -11.60 -1.83 24.89
N PHE A 388 -12.18 -1.19 23.90
CA PHE A 388 -13.06 -1.82 22.90
C PHE A 388 -12.55 -1.56 21.49
N ARG A 389 -12.26 -2.63 20.73
CA ARG A 389 -11.86 -2.55 19.33
C ARG A 389 -13.07 -2.79 18.43
N MET A 390 -13.57 -1.74 17.80
CA MET A 390 -14.73 -1.82 16.92
C MET A 390 -14.34 -2.06 15.48
N TYR A 391 -14.79 -3.16 14.89
CA TYR A 391 -14.60 -3.52 13.48
C TYR A 391 -15.85 -3.26 12.65
N ALA A 392 -15.65 -3.01 11.35
CA ALA A 392 -16.73 -2.97 10.37
C ALA A 392 -17.24 -4.39 10.07
N THR A 393 -18.52 -4.49 9.70
CA THR A 393 -19.16 -5.78 9.34
C THR A 393 -18.56 -6.46 8.10
N SER A 394 -17.85 -5.69 7.27
CA SER A 394 -17.14 -6.20 6.09
C SER A 394 -15.79 -6.87 6.39
N ARG A 395 -15.27 -6.72 7.63
CA ARG A 395 -13.98 -7.33 8.02
C ARG A 395 -14.09 -8.86 8.03
N ASN A 396 -13.02 -9.55 7.61
CA ASN A 396 -12.94 -11.00 7.76
C ASN A 396 -12.55 -11.34 9.22
N PRO A 397 -13.33 -12.18 9.95
CA PRO A 397 -13.01 -12.62 11.31
C PRO A 397 -11.66 -13.32 11.44
N GLU A 398 -11.20 -14.01 10.39
CA GLU A 398 -9.91 -14.70 10.37
C GLU A 398 -8.71 -13.78 10.49
N ASP A 399 -8.87 -12.49 10.09
CA ASP A 399 -7.81 -11.48 10.10
C ASP A 399 -7.67 -10.76 11.45
N VAL A 400 -8.47 -11.11 12.46
CA VAL A 400 -8.43 -10.46 13.78
C VAL A 400 -7.32 -11.09 14.63
N PRO A 401 -6.38 -10.30 15.17
CA PRO A 401 -5.37 -10.79 16.10
C PRO A 401 -6.00 -11.45 17.34
N ASN A 402 -5.43 -12.56 17.80
CA ASN A 402 -5.99 -13.33 18.90
C ASN A 402 -6.13 -12.49 20.18
N ASP A 403 -5.15 -11.66 20.49
CA ASP A 403 -5.12 -10.82 21.71
C ASP A 403 -6.20 -9.71 21.72
N ILE A 404 -6.86 -9.45 20.59
CA ILE A 404 -7.93 -8.45 20.48
C ILE A 404 -9.32 -9.10 20.49
N ARG A 405 -9.43 -10.39 20.25
CA ARG A 405 -10.73 -11.06 20.07
C ARG A 405 -11.68 -10.87 21.24
N ASP A 406 -11.16 -10.87 22.46
CA ASP A 406 -11.95 -10.76 23.68
C ASP A 406 -12.44 -9.35 23.99
N CYS A 407 -11.89 -8.33 23.32
CA CYS A 407 -12.25 -6.93 23.52
C CYS A 407 -12.76 -6.26 22.23
N CYS A 408 -13.45 -7.02 21.36
CA CYS A 408 -13.99 -6.49 20.11
C CYS A 408 -15.44 -6.92 19.87
N ASN A 409 -16.05 -6.36 18.81
CA ASN A 409 -17.43 -6.65 18.44
C ASN A 409 -17.61 -7.94 17.61
N LEU A 410 -16.72 -8.91 17.73
CA LEU A 410 -16.84 -10.20 17.06
C LEU A 410 -17.87 -11.08 17.78
N GLY A 411 -18.98 -11.42 17.08
CA GLY A 411 -19.91 -12.45 17.48
C GLY A 411 -19.44 -13.86 17.08
N GLN A 412 -20.36 -14.80 16.96
CA GLN A 412 -20.01 -16.18 16.59
C GLN A 412 -19.33 -16.26 15.21
N ASP A 413 -19.91 -15.65 14.18
CA ASP A 413 -19.39 -15.71 12.79
C ASP A 413 -19.28 -14.34 12.09
N CYS A 414 -19.71 -13.27 12.73
CA CYS A 414 -19.72 -11.92 12.16
C CYS A 414 -19.56 -10.84 13.22
N PHE A 415 -19.26 -9.62 12.77
CA PHE A 415 -19.18 -8.45 13.64
C PHE A 415 -20.57 -7.85 13.87
N VAL A 416 -20.93 -7.66 15.13
CA VAL A 416 -22.19 -7.07 15.58
C VAL A 416 -21.92 -5.73 16.24
N PHE A 417 -22.72 -4.70 15.92
CA PHE A 417 -22.62 -3.42 16.59
C PHE A 417 -23.38 -3.45 17.93
N PRO A 418 -22.68 -3.24 19.07
CA PRO A 418 -23.35 -3.14 20.37
C PRO A 418 -24.22 -1.89 20.44
N CYS A 419 -25.18 -1.89 21.38
CA CYS A 419 -25.97 -0.69 21.66
C CYS A 419 -25.08 0.43 22.26
N LYS A 420 -25.55 1.67 22.16
CA LYS A 420 -24.78 2.83 22.63
C LYS A 420 -24.47 2.78 24.11
N GLU A 421 -25.40 2.25 24.91
CA GLU A 421 -25.26 2.12 26.37
C GLU A 421 -24.11 1.17 26.75
N GLU A 422 -23.86 0.16 25.94
CA GLU A 422 -22.74 -0.74 26.12
C GLU A 422 -21.42 -0.09 25.66
N LEU A 423 -21.42 0.56 24.51
CA LEU A 423 -20.26 1.25 23.98
C LEU A 423 -19.77 2.36 24.91
N MET A 424 -20.69 3.08 25.55
CA MET A 424 -20.34 4.18 26.49
C MET A 424 -19.67 3.72 27.78
N LYS A 425 -19.64 2.42 28.11
CA LYS A 425 -18.96 1.89 29.29
C LYS A 425 -17.45 1.82 29.16
N TYR A 426 -16.93 1.80 27.93
CA TYR A 426 -15.49 1.67 27.69
C TYR A 426 -14.77 3.01 27.80
N SER A 427 -13.62 3.00 28.46
CA SER A 427 -12.77 4.20 28.59
C SER A 427 -12.03 4.52 27.30
N ILE A 428 -11.70 3.49 26.53
CA ILE A 428 -11.03 3.63 25.22
C ILE A 428 -11.79 2.86 24.16
N MET A 429 -12.06 3.52 23.05
CA MET A 429 -12.57 2.88 21.85
C MET A 429 -11.55 3.04 20.72
N VAL A 430 -11.15 1.91 20.11
CA VAL A 430 -10.22 1.89 18.98
C VAL A 430 -10.97 1.45 17.72
N THR A 431 -10.87 2.22 16.64
CA THR A 431 -11.56 1.89 15.39
C THR A 431 -10.90 2.51 14.16
N THR A 432 -11.40 2.20 12.96
CA THR A 432 -10.98 2.93 11.77
C THR A 432 -11.77 4.23 11.61
N LEU A 433 -11.21 5.22 10.91
CA LEU A 433 -11.86 6.51 10.64
C LEU A 433 -13.27 6.33 10.07
N ILE A 434 -13.42 5.50 9.05
CA ILE A 434 -14.71 5.22 8.41
C ILE A 434 -15.69 4.55 9.38
N THR A 435 -15.21 3.57 10.16
CA THR A 435 -16.07 2.84 11.12
C THR A 435 -16.52 3.73 12.27
N ALA A 436 -15.73 4.74 12.67
CA ALA A 436 -16.12 5.74 13.67
C ALA A 436 -17.41 6.48 13.30
N GLY A 437 -17.69 6.65 12.01
CA GLY A 437 -18.96 7.23 11.56
C GLY A 437 -20.20 6.47 12.01
N ARG A 438 -20.08 5.19 12.38
CA ARG A 438 -21.19 4.42 12.96
C ARG A 438 -21.54 4.80 14.39
N LEU A 439 -20.57 5.36 15.14
CA LEU A 439 -20.84 5.90 16.48
C LEU A 439 -21.80 7.08 16.41
N VAL A 440 -21.60 7.96 15.41
CA VAL A 440 -22.53 9.07 15.12
C VAL A 440 -23.91 8.53 14.74
N THR A 441 -23.97 7.53 13.85
CA THR A 441 -25.23 6.90 13.45
C THR A 441 -25.92 6.19 14.62
N GLY A 442 -25.14 5.57 15.51
CA GLY A 442 -25.63 4.91 16.73
C GLY A 442 -26.10 5.87 17.82
N GLY A 443 -25.99 7.18 17.58
CA GLY A 443 -26.50 8.20 18.51
C GLY A 443 -25.68 8.39 19.77
N LEU A 444 -24.35 8.15 19.71
CA LEU A 444 -23.47 8.57 20.82
C LEU A 444 -23.52 10.10 20.95
N PRO A 445 -23.63 10.64 22.17
CA PRO A 445 -23.77 12.07 22.36
C PRO A 445 -22.49 12.82 22.03
N PRO A 446 -22.59 14.04 21.45
CA PRO A 446 -21.44 14.93 21.30
C PRO A 446 -20.78 15.19 22.66
N GLY A 447 -19.45 15.18 22.70
CA GLY A 447 -18.68 15.38 23.94
C GLY A 447 -18.55 14.14 24.84
N HIS A 448 -19.10 12.97 24.43
CA HIS A 448 -18.81 11.72 25.16
C HIS A 448 -17.31 11.44 25.18
N PHE A 449 -16.62 11.64 24.06
CA PHE A 449 -15.17 11.53 24.02
C PHE A 449 -14.52 12.87 24.34
N SER A 450 -13.74 12.89 25.43
CA SER A 450 -12.93 14.05 25.83
C SER A 450 -11.70 14.23 24.95
N HIS A 451 -11.22 13.14 24.34
CA HIS A 451 -10.05 13.14 23.48
C HIS A 451 -10.31 12.28 22.23
N VAL A 452 -9.90 12.78 21.07
CA VAL A 452 -9.89 12.03 19.81
C VAL A 452 -8.47 12.00 19.27
N PHE A 453 -7.91 10.79 19.16
CA PHE A 453 -6.61 10.55 18.58
C PHE A 453 -6.76 9.97 17.18
N VAL A 454 -6.00 10.48 16.23
CA VAL A 454 -5.89 9.92 14.88
C VAL A 454 -4.44 9.58 14.61
N ASP A 455 -4.13 8.29 14.62
CA ASP A 455 -2.81 7.79 14.25
C ASP A 455 -2.74 7.56 12.73
N GLU A 456 -1.56 7.71 12.12
CA GLU A 456 -1.36 7.67 10.66
C GLU A 456 -2.24 8.71 9.90
N ALA A 457 -2.47 9.88 10.49
CA ALA A 457 -3.34 10.92 9.94
C ALA A 457 -2.88 11.45 8.56
N GLY A 458 -1.59 11.31 8.23
CA GLY A 458 -1.05 11.64 6.90
C GLY A 458 -1.49 10.69 5.79
N HIS A 459 -2.16 9.56 6.11
CA HIS A 459 -2.65 8.58 5.14
C HIS A 459 -4.13 8.75 4.76
N ALA A 460 -4.87 9.60 5.47
CA ALA A 460 -6.30 9.83 5.25
C ALA A 460 -6.56 11.20 4.60
N VAL A 461 -7.56 11.27 3.72
CA VAL A 461 -8.08 12.57 3.26
C VAL A 461 -8.70 13.33 4.42
N GLU A 462 -8.75 14.64 4.31
CA GLU A 462 -9.34 15.51 5.34
C GLU A 462 -10.78 15.10 5.66
N THR A 463 -11.59 14.79 4.66
CA THR A 463 -12.99 14.35 4.85
C THR A 463 -13.15 13.03 5.59
N GLU A 464 -12.15 12.13 5.56
CA GLU A 464 -12.11 10.94 6.39
C GLU A 464 -11.67 11.27 7.82
N THR A 465 -10.66 12.13 7.97
CA THR A 465 -10.09 12.52 9.26
C THR A 465 -11.13 13.22 10.15
N ILE A 466 -12.07 13.96 9.58
CA ILE A 466 -13.12 14.64 10.34
C ILE A 466 -14.29 13.74 10.72
N ILE A 467 -14.42 12.51 10.20
CA ILE A 467 -15.53 11.59 10.56
C ILE A 467 -15.62 11.36 12.08
N PRO A 468 -14.51 11.01 12.79
CA PRO A 468 -14.56 10.83 14.24
C PRO A 468 -14.69 12.12 15.03
N LEU A 469 -14.55 13.28 14.40
CA LEU A 469 -14.67 14.59 15.04
C LEU A 469 -16.10 15.12 14.93
N ALA A 470 -16.65 15.08 13.72
CA ALA A 470 -17.93 15.68 13.39
C ALA A 470 -19.11 14.92 14.04
N GLY A 471 -19.70 15.51 15.06
CA GLY A 471 -20.81 14.96 15.82
C GLY A 471 -20.43 14.13 17.07
N LEU A 472 -19.14 13.91 17.34
CA LEU A 472 -18.67 13.23 18.56
C LEU A 472 -17.83 14.13 19.46
N LEU A 473 -17.03 15.04 18.88
CA LEU A 473 -16.21 15.96 19.62
C LEU A 473 -17.03 17.19 20.08
N GLN A 474 -16.77 17.65 21.29
CA GLN A 474 -17.17 18.98 21.73
C GLN A 474 -16.03 19.95 21.42
N PRO A 475 -16.20 20.89 20.48
CA PRO A 475 -15.08 21.71 19.97
C PRO A 475 -14.35 22.53 21.03
N GLU A 476 -15.09 23.02 22.03
CA GLU A 476 -14.56 23.93 23.06
C GLU A 476 -13.69 23.18 24.09
N THR A 477 -14.06 21.96 24.44
CA THR A 477 -13.47 21.20 25.57
C THR A 477 -12.71 19.97 25.14
N GLY A 478 -13.00 19.45 23.98
CA GLY A 478 -12.37 18.25 23.43
C GLY A 478 -10.96 18.50 22.94
N GLN A 479 -10.11 17.50 23.07
CA GLN A 479 -8.74 17.52 22.54
C GLN A 479 -8.64 16.63 21.31
N VAL A 480 -8.14 17.19 20.20
CA VAL A 480 -7.78 16.44 19.00
C VAL A 480 -6.27 16.26 18.94
N VAL A 481 -5.83 15.05 18.67
CA VAL A 481 -4.41 14.73 18.43
C VAL A 481 -4.29 14.04 17.08
N LEU A 482 -3.55 14.63 16.18
CA LEU A 482 -3.25 14.07 14.86
C LEU A 482 -1.79 13.65 14.82
N ALA A 483 -1.54 12.36 14.63
CA ALA A 483 -0.18 11.82 14.55
C ALA A 483 0.06 11.19 13.19
N GLY A 484 1.24 11.42 12.59
CA GLY A 484 1.55 10.85 11.29
C GLY A 484 2.77 11.44 10.62
N ASP A 485 2.99 11.00 9.38
CA ASP A 485 4.07 11.49 8.53
C ASP A 485 3.56 11.81 7.13
N PRO A 486 3.48 13.09 6.75
CA PRO A 486 3.01 13.51 5.43
C PRO A 486 3.94 13.12 4.28
N LYS A 487 5.19 12.74 4.58
CA LYS A 487 6.19 12.29 3.60
C LYS A 487 6.09 10.80 3.28
N GLN A 488 5.24 10.05 4.03
CA GLN A 488 4.88 8.67 3.73
C GLN A 488 3.63 8.59 2.85
N LEU A 489 3.06 7.39 2.70
CA LEU A 489 1.90 7.16 1.85
C LEU A 489 0.75 8.12 2.19
N GLY A 490 0.21 8.74 1.15
CA GLY A 490 -1.01 9.54 1.24
C GLY A 490 -2.25 8.74 0.82
N PRO A 491 -3.44 9.36 0.88
CA PRO A 491 -4.67 8.76 0.42
C PRO A 491 -4.65 8.49 -1.10
N ILE A 492 -5.37 7.46 -1.51
CA ILE A 492 -5.54 7.14 -2.93
C ILE A 492 -6.80 7.85 -3.43
N LEU A 493 -6.62 8.82 -4.30
CA LEU A 493 -7.69 9.54 -4.99
C LEU A 493 -7.70 9.18 -6.47
N ARG A 494 -8.89 9.08 -7.05
CA ARG A 494 -9.09 8.64 -8.43
C ARG A 494 -9.37 9.79 -9.39
N SER A 495 -10.05 10.85 -8.91
CA SER A 495 -10.43 11.99 -9.73
C SER A 495 -9.26 12.99 -9.88
N PRO A 496 -8.70 13.16 -11.10
CA PRO A 496 -7.68 14.17 -11.34
C PRO A 496 -8.20 15.60 -11.08
N LEU A 497 -9.50 15.82 -11.28
CA LEU A 497 -10.14 17.09 -11.03
C LEU A 497 -10.25 17.39 -9.54
N ALA A 498 -10.65 16.40 -8.72
CA ALA A 498 -10.69 16.55 -7.28
C ALA A 498 -9.29 16.81 -6.69
N LEU A 499 -8.27 16.10 -7.19
CA LEU A 499 -6.87 16.34 -6.85
C LEU A 499 -6.41 17.76 -7.17
N LYS A 500 -6.71 18.23 -8.37
CA LYS A 500 -6.36 19.61 -8.82
C LYS A 500 -6.95 20.67 -7.90
N HIS A 501 -8.11 20.45 -7.34
CA HIS A 501 -8.80 21.39 -6.45
C HIS A 501 -8.58 21.12 -4.95
N GLY A 502 -7.55 20.34 -4.60
CA GLY A 502 -7.04 20.24 -3.23
C GLY A 502 -7.60 19.10 -2.39
N MET A 503 -8.36 18.15 -2.96
CA MET A 503 -8.86 17.00 -2.18
C MET A 503 -7.74 16.09 -1.66
N GLY A 504 -6.55 16.14 -2.26
CA GLY A 504 -5.37 15.40 -1.81
C GLY A 504 -4.61 16.04 -0.65
N GLN A 505 -5.01 17.22 -0.22
CA GLN A 505 -4.47 17.84 0.99
C GLN A 505 -5.08 17.14 2.20
N PHE A 506 -4.26 16.87 3.21
CA PHE A 506 -4.72 16.26 4.47
C PHE A 506 -4.78 17.34 5.54
N LEU A 507 -5.71 17.23 6.46
CA LEU A 507 -5.85 18.13 7.61
C LEU A 507 -4.52 18.31 8.36
N PHE A 508 -3.77 17.22 8.54
CA PHE A 508 -2.46 17.22 9.17
C PHE A 508 -1.45 18.14 8.45
N PHE A 509 -1.41 18.09 7.11
CA PHE A 509 -0.47 18.89 6.30
C PHE A 509 -0.86 20.37 6.26
N SER A 510 -2.15 20.66 6.12
CA SER A 510 -2.66 22.04 6.10
C SER A 510 -2.34 22.79 7.40
N LEU A 511 -2.31 22.07 8.53
CA LEU A 511 -1.98 22.61 9.84
C LEU A 511 -0.46 22.67 10.11
N LEU A 512 0.36 21.87 9.40
CA LEU A 512 1.81 21.78 9.63
C LEU A 512 2.62 22.85 8.88
N LEU A 513 2.15 23.33 7.72
CA LEU A 513 2.88 24.24 6.83
C LEU A 513 3.49 25.51 7.48
N PRO A 514 2.99 26.10 8.58
CA PRO A 514 3.57 27.28 9.17
C PRO A 514 4.76 27.05 10.14
N LEU A 515 5.20 25.81 10.40
CA LEU A 515 5.95 25.48 11.63
C LEU A 515 7.38 24.94 11.45
N LEU A 516 7.97 24.91 10.22
CA LEU A 516 9.28 24.25 10.00
C LEU A 516 10.46 25.18 9.86
N PRO A 517 11.58 24.98 10.57
CA PRO A 517 12.96 25.22 10.11
C PRO A 517 13.92 24.01 10.33
N PRO A 518 15.07 23.95 9.61
CA PRO A 518 15.94 22.76 9.47
C PRO A 518 17.15 22.70 10.43
N PRO A 519 18.08 21.76 10.48
CA PRO A 519 18.68 20.61 9.79
C PRO A 519 19.25 19.46 10.70
N PRO A 520 20.33 18.67 10.47
CA PRO A 520 20.84 17.88 9.36
C PRO A 520 21.12 16.36 9.64
N GLN A 521 21.36 15.62 8.54
CA GLN A 521 22.09 14.37 8.27
C GLN A 521 21.53 13.01 8.71
N PHE A 522 20.98 12.22 7.72
CA PHE A 522 21.17 10.77 7.53
C PHE A 522 20.55 10.28 6.21
N PHE A 523 21.32 9.45 5.43
CA PHE A 523 20.91 8.59 4.31
C PHE A 523 19.86 9.13 3.31
N VAL A 524 19.84 8.54 2.10
CA VAL A 524 19.02 8.99 0.96
C VAL A 524 17.57 9.37 1.33
N PRO A 525 16.81 8.64 2.17
CA PRO A 525 15.51 9.10 2.63
C PRO A 525 15.57 10.40 3.45
N ASN A 526 16.56 10.57 4.31
CA ASN A 526 16.73 11.77 5.11
C ASN A 526 17.03 12.98 4.23
N GLU A 527 17.97 12.81 3.28
CA GLU A 527 18.32 13.82 2.28
C GLU A 527 17.11 14.20 1.39
N LEU A 528 16.36 13.20 0.90
CA LEU A 528 15.28 13.44 -0.06
C LEU A 528 13.96 13.93 0.56
N PHE A 529 13.65 13.54 1.78
CA PHE A 529 12.31 13.75 2.35
C PHE A 529 12.31 14.53 3.66
N TYR A 530 13.43 14.54 4.41
CA TYR A 530 13.48 15.07 5.77
C TYR A 530 14.56 16.15 5.95
N GLU A 531 15.04 16.74 4.86
CA GLU A 531 15.97 17.89 4.86
C GLU A 531 17.22 17.65 5.73
N GLU A 532 17.64 16.39 5.85
CA GLU A 532 18.73 15.93 6.70
C GLU A 532 18.50 16.11 8.22
N GLU A 533 17.25 16.27 8.67
CA GLU A 533 16.90 16.54 10.08
C GLU A 533 16.79 15.30 10.96
N LEU A 534 16.74 14.09 10.41
CA LEU A 534 16.53 12.89 11.20
C LEU A 534 17.71 12.58 12.10
N GLN A 535 17.45 12.46 13.40
CA GLN A 535 18.40 11.98 14.39
C GLN A 535 18.15 10.52 14.75
N VAL A 536 19.22 9.77 15.05
CA VAL A 536 19.14 8.33 15.35
C VAL A 536 19.06 8.10 16.84
N PHE A 537 17.87 7.75 17.34
CA PHE A 537 17.62 7.32 18.73
C PHE A 537 17.47 5.80 18.86
N ALA A 538 17.62 5.04 17.77
CA ALA A 538 17.44 3.60 17.79
C ALA A 538 18.50 2.89 18.64
N ASN A 539 18.09 1.81 19.34
CA ASN A 539 19.00 0.99 20.14
C ASN A 539 20.18 0.50 19.31
N GLU A 540 21.38 0.84 19.74
CA GLU A 540 22.62 0.60 19.03
C GLU A 540 22.91 -0.90 18.82
N MET A 541 22.58 -1.75 19.78
CA MET A 541 22.75 -3.21 19.67
C MET A 541 21.88 -3.79 18.56
N ILE A 542 20.64 -3.29 18.39
CA ILE A 542 19.76 -3.75 17.32
C ILE A 542 20.23 -3.20 15.98
N ARG A 543 20.51 -1.91 15.90
CA ARG A 543 20.92 -1.20 14.69
C ARG A 543 22.20 -1.81 14.09
N ASN A 544 23.20 -2.11 14.92
CA ASN A 544 24.52 -2.59 14.50
C ASN A 544 24.58 -4.11 14.35
N SER A 545 23.51 -4.85 14.64
CA SER A 545 23.51 -6.32 14.71
C SER A 545 23.86 -7.03 13.40
N TYR A 546 23.85 -6.35 12.26
CA TYR A 546 24.24 -6.87 10.94
C TYR A 546 25.42 -6.15 10.30
N CYS A 547 26.08 -5.22 10.99
CA CYS A 547 27.24 -4.48 10.47
C CYS A 547 28.44 -5.37 10.10
N THR A 548 28.53 -6.55 10.72
CA THR A 548 29.60 -7.55 10.48
C THR A 548 29.17 -8.71 9.57
N TRP A 549 27.95 -8.69 9.01
CA TRP A 549 27.48 -9.77 8.17
C TRP A 549 28.35 -9.98 6.93
N GLU A 550 28.80 -11.24 6.69
CA GLU A 550 29.81 -11.57 5.67
C GLU A 550 29.40 -11.29 4.23
N HIS A 551 28.08 -11.17 3.98
CA HIS A 551 27.52 -10.90 2.65
C HIS A 551 27.25 -9.41 2.40
N LEU A 552 27.67 -8.51 3.30
CA LEU A 552 27.59 -7.07 3.05
C LEU A 552 28.61 -6.66 1.98
N PRO A 553 28.21 -5.85 0.99
CA PRO A 553 29.15 -5.27 0.01
C PRO A 553 30.21 -4.39 0.68
N GLN A 554 29.87 -3.73 1.78
CA GLN A 554 30.73 -2.88 2.57
C GLN A 554 30.50 -3.16 4.07
N LYS A 555 31.55 -3.47 4.82
CA LYS A 555 31.45 -3.65 6.27
C LYS A 555 30.96 -2.38 6.96
N ASN A 556 30.20 -2.56 8.04
CA ASN A 556 29.58 -1.48 8.82
C ASN A 556 28.51 -0.67 8.07
N PHE A 557 28.09 -1.14 6.90
CA PHE A 557 27.07 -0.52 6.08
C PHE A 557 25.98 -1.54 5.74
N PRO A 558 24.95 -1.73 6.60
CA PRO A 558 24.00 -2.83 6.48
C PRO A 558 22.88 -2.52 5.44
N VAL A 559 23.27 -2.07 4.25
CA VAL A 559 22.39 -1.88 3.11
C VAL A 559 22.97 -2.58 1.88
N VAL A 560 22.16 -3.42 1.25
CA VAL A 560 22.53 -4.16 0.06
C VAL A 560 21.61 -3.78 -1.09
N PHE A 561 22.17 -3.38 -2.22
CA PHE A 561 21.47 -3.32 -3.48
C PHE A 561 21.96 -4.44 -4.40
N HIS A 562 21.09 -5.35 -4.80
CA HIS A 562 21.39 -6.44 -5.70
C HIS A 562 20.75 -6.19 -7.08
N GLY A 563 21.58 -5.95 -8.08
CA GLY A 563 21.14 -5.72 -9.44
C GLY A 563 20.73 -7.02 -10.13
N VAL A 564 19.51 -7.09 -10.66
CA VAL A 564 18.97 -8.24 -11.41
C VAL A 564 18.44 -7.76 -12.74
N ALA A 565 18.87 -8.40 -13.83
CA ALA A 565 18.27 -8.26 -15.15
C ALA A 565 17.13 -9.29 -15.28
N GLY A 566 15.97 -8.95 -14.72
CA GLY A 566 14.79 -9.80 -14.74
C GLY A 566 13.83 -9.44 -15.89
N ARG A 567 12.64 -10.03 -15.85
CA ARG A 567 11.53 -9.77 -16.78
C ARG A 567 10.25 -9.51 -16.01
N ASP A 568 9.49 -8.50 -16.44
CA ASP A 568 8.14 -8.23 -15.92
C ASP A 568 7.15 -9.21 -16.57
N GLU A 569 6.60 -10.11 -15.77
CA GLU A 569 5.67 -11.14 -16.24
C GLU A 569 4.28 -10.91 -15.64
N ARG A 570 3.25 -11.46 -16.28
CA ARG A 570 1.86 -11.46 -15.79
C ARG A 570 1.23 -12.82 -16.03
N GLU A 571 0.34 -13.22 -15.13
CA GLU A 571 -0.52 -14.38 -15.39
C GLU A 571 -1.56 -14.06 -16.47
N ALA A 572 -2.05 -15.10 -17.15
CA ALA A 572 -2.98 -14.98 -18.28
C ALA A 572 -4.18 -14.07 -17.99
N THR A 573 -4.70 -14.10 -16.76
CA THR A 573 -5.93 -13.41 -16.36
C THR A 573 -5.71 -12.28 -15.35
N SER A 574 -4.49 -12.12 -14.79
CA SER A 574 -4.18 -11.09 -13.78
C SER A 574 -3.41 -9.92 -14.39
N PRO A 575 -3.84 -8.67 -14.16
CA PRO A 575 -3.10 -7.49 -14.59
C PRO A 575 -1.84 -7.23 -13.76
N SER A 576 -1.65 -7.94 -12.64
CA SER A 576 -0.57 -7.73 -11.68
C SER A 576 0.75 -8.31 -12.17
N PHE A 577 1.83 -7.59 -11.96
CA PHE A 577 3.16 -7.98 -12.40
C PHE A 577 3.90 -8.80 -11.35
N PHE A 578 4.81 -9.64 -11.84
CA PHE A 578 5.79 -10.32 -11.02
C PHE A 578 7.11 -10.52 -11.79
N ASN A 579 8.18 -10.80 -11.05
CA ASN A 579 9.53 -10.98 -11.58
C ASN A 579 10.18 -12.17 -10.87
N VAL A 580 10.28 -13.27 -11.58
CA VAL A 580 10.78 -14.53 -11.03
C VAL A 580 12.25 -14.44 -10.63
N ALA A 581 13.08 -13.76 -11.43
CA ALA A 581 14.52 -13.61 -11.15
C ALA A 581 14.77 -12.86 -9.83
N GLU A 582 13.95 -11.85 -9.52
CA GLU A 582 14.04 -11.17 -8.23
C GLU A 582 13.63 -12.09 -7.07
N ILE A 583 12.61 -12.94 -7.26
CA ILE A 583 12.18 -13.91 -6.24
C ILE A 583 13.32 -14.89 -5.91
N GLU A 584 14.02 -15.39 -6.91
CA GLU A 584 15.13 -16.32 -6.70
C GLU A 584 16.24 -15.69 -5.86
N VAL A 585 16.61 -14.45 -6.15
CA VAL A 585 17.61 -13.70 -5.37
C VAL A 585 17.14 -13.45 -3.94
N LEU A 586 15.85 -13.10 -3.74
CA LEU A 586 15.28 -12.95 -2.40
C LEU A 586 15.36 -14.25 -1.60
N MET A 587 15.05 -15.40 -2.23
CA MET A 587 15.12 -16.72 -1.59
C MET A 587 16.57 -17.09 -1.25
N ASP A 588 17.54 -16.74 -2.08
CA ASP A 588 18.96 -16.95 -1.80
C ASP A 588 19.45 -16.12 -0.58
N TYR A 589 19.08 -14.84 -0.51
CA TYR A 589 19.38 -14.01 0.67
C TYR A 589 18.68 -14.53 1.93
N LEU A 590 17.43 -14.98 1.82
CA LEU A 590 16.74 -15.56 2.95
C LEU A 590 17.41 -16.83 3.46
N LYS A 591 17.89 -17.71 2.56
CA LYS A 591 18.69 -18.89 2.92
C LYS A 591 19.96 -18.48 3.68
N LYS A 592 20.70 -17.50 3.16
CA LYS A 592 21.92 -16.97 3.80
C LYS A 592 21.66 -16.39 5.19
N LEU A 593 20.56 -15.68 5.38
CA LEU A 593 20.14 -15.13 6.67
C LEU A 593 19.81 -16.24 7.68
N LEU A 594 19.03 -17.25 7.27
CA LEU A 594 18.60 -18.32 8.14
C LEU A 594 19.71 -19.35 8.44
N GLN A 595 20.67 -19.56 7.53
CA GLN A 595 21.82 -20.47 7.70
C GLN A 595 22.98 -19.82 8.44
N GLY A 596 23.08 -18.51 8.41
CA GLY A 596 24.16 -17.74 9.05
C GLY A 596 23.99 -17.53 10.56
N GLN A 597 22.91 -18.03 11.16
CA GLN A 597 22.60 -17.82 12.57
C GLN A 597 23.67 -18.36 13.51
N GLY A 598 24.03 -17.57 14.52
CA GLY A 598 24.97 -17.98 15.56
C GLY A 598 26.44 -18.06 15.09
N LYS A 599 26.77 -17.73 13.85
CA LYS A 599 28.13 -17.71 13.34
C LYS A 599 28.74 -16.31 13.51
N ARG A 600 29.99 -16.26 13.98
CA ARG A 600 30.82 -15.04 14.06
C ARG A 600 30.17 -13.82 14.77
N GLY A 601 29.41 -14.06 15.85
CA GLY A 601 28.83 -12.97 16.63
C GLY A 601 27.56 -12.34 16.03
N LEU A 602 26.97 -12.93 14.99
CA LEU A 602 25.64 -12.53 14.49
C LEU A 602 24.57 -13.02 15.47
N ALA A 603 23.69 -12.10 15.86
CA ALA A 603 22.55 -12.44 16.69
C ALA A 603 21.59 -13.37 15.93
N THR A 604 21.02 -14.34 16.66
CA THR A 604 19.94 -15.20 16.12
C THR A 604 18.79 -14.35 15.60
N ILE A 605 18.25 -14.72 14.45
CA ILE A 605 17.08 -14.07 13.83
C ILE A 605 15.90 -15.02 13.79
N SER A 606 14.75 -14.57 14.21
CA SER A 606 13.50 -15.31 14.08
C SER A 606 12.82 -14.93 12.74
N PRO A 607 12.08 -15.84 12.08
CA PRO A 607 11.30 -15.52 10.89
C PRO A 607 10.36 -14.31 11.07
N LYS A 608 9.80 -14.10 12.27
CA LYS A 608 8.99 -12.91 12.61
C LYS A 608 9.76 -11.59 12.54
N ASP A 609 11.09 -11.63 12.63
CA ASP A 609 11.96 -10.43 12.53
C ASP A 609 12.31 -10.08 11.09
N ILE A 610 11.87 -10.90 10.12
CA ILE A 610 12.13 -10.70 8.69
C ILE A 610 10.83 -10.27 7.99
N GLY A 611 10.94 -9.27 7.11
CA GLY A 611 9.86 -8.84 6.24
C GLY A 611 10.28 -8.84 4.77
N ILE A 612 9.37 -9.22 3.87
CA ILE A 612 9.58 -9.12 2.43
C ILE A 612 8.51 -8.20 1.86
N ILE A 613 8.94 -7.13 1.22
CA ILE A 613 8.06 -6.11 0.63
C ILE A 613 8.10 -6.25 -0.89
N ALA A 614 6.94 -6.29 -1.52
CA ALA A 614 6.81 -6.23 -2.97
C ALA A 614 5.63 -5.36 -3.40
N PRO A 615 5.77 -4.54 -4.47
CA PRO A 615 4.76 -3.55 -4.85
C PRO A 615 3.50 -4.14 -5.49
N TYR A 616 3.57 -5.38 -5.95
CA TYR A 616 2.50 -6.03 -6.70
C TYR A 616 2.02 -7.32 -6.01
N ARG A 617 0.70 -7.48 -5.94
CA ARG A 617 0.09 -8.63 -5.26
C ARG A 617 0.55 -9.98 -5.82
N LYS A 618 0.67 -10.09 -7.15
CA LYS A 618 1.11 -11.34 -7.77
C LYS A 618 2.56 -11.69 -7.40
N GLN A 619 3.42 -10.70 -7.21
CA GLN A 619 4.77 -10.90 -6.67
C GLN A 619 4.70 -11.45 -5.24
N VAL A 620 3.86 -10.86 -4.39
CA VAL A 620 3.64 -11.33 -3.01
C VAL A 620 3.17 -12.79 -2.99
N GLU A 621 2.23 -13.17 -3.86
CA GLU A 621 1.73 -14.54 -3.97
C GLU A 621 2.81 -15.53 -4.44
N LYS A 622 3.59 -15.13 -5.46
CA LYS A 622 4.70 -15.95 -5.97
C LYS A 622 5.81 -16.12 -4.91
N ILE A 623 6.11 -15.06 -4.15
CA ILE A 623 7.05 -15.13 -3.02
C ILE A 623 6.51 -16.10 -1.95
N ARG A 624 5.23 -16.00 -1.57
CA ARG A 624 4.61 -16.92 -0.62
C ARG A 624 4.62 -18.38 -1.10
N LYS A 625 4.45 -18.60 -2.42
CA LYS A 625 4.59 -19.93 -3.02
C LYS A 625 6.04 -20.44 -2.92
N ALA A 626 7.02 -19.58 -3.25
CA ALA A 626 8.45 -19.92 -3.13
C ALA A 626 8.85 -20.25 -1.68
N LEU A 627 8.31 -19.52 -0.70
CA LEU A 627 8.53 -19.82 0.73
C LEU A 627 8.02 -21.19 1.14
N LYS A 628 6.85 -21.62 0.65
CA LYS A 628 6.32 -22.97 0.91
C LYS A 628 7.22 -24.06 0.35
N THR A 629 7.87 -23.82 -0.79
CA THR A 629 8.85 -24.73 -1.37
C THR A 629 10.13 -24.75 -0.51
N LEU A 630 10.58 -23.58 -0.09
CA LEU A 630 11.75 -23.43 0.77
C LEU A 630 11.55 -24.09 2.17
N GLU A 631 10.35 -24.01 2.74
CA GLU A 631 10.02 -24.61 4.05
C GLU A 631 10.23 -26.14 4.06
N LYS A 632 10.06 -26.81 2.92
CA LYS A 632 10.33 -28.25 2.78
C LYS A 632 11.82 -28.56 2.91
N ASP A 633 12.69 -27.63 2.51
CA ASP A 633 14.16 -27.77 2.60
C ASP A 633 14.67 -27.53 4.04
N PHE A 634 13.96 -26.69 4.82
CA PHE A 634 14.29 -26.34 6.20
C PHE A 634 13.42 -27.10 7.21
N LYS A 635 13.75 -28.38 7.46
CA LYS A 635 12.97 -29.29 8.35
C LYS A 635 12.81 -28.82 9.81
N SER A 636 13.55 -27.80 10.27
CA SER A 636 13.63 -27.41 11.69
C SER A 636 13.10 -26.00 12.00
N THR A 637 12.86 -25.14 11.01
CA THR A 637 12.46 -23.75 11.25
C THR A 637 11.15 -23.44 10.54
N SER A 638 10.10 -23.21 11.32
CA SER A 638 8.81 -22.75 10.75
C SER A 638 8.97 -21.33 10.18
N ILE A 639 8.80 -21.18 8.85
CA ILE A 639 8.85 -19.89 8.16
C ILE A 639 7.47 -19.19 8.17
N LYS A 640 6.47 -19.77 8.84
CA LYS A 640 5.08 -19.27 8.85
C LYS A 640 4.93 -17.86 9.37
N ASP A 641 5.78 -17.46 10.32
CA ASP A 641 5.74 -16.14 10.97
C ASP A 641 6.44 -15.04 10.15
N LEU A 642 7.08 -15.40 9.02
CA LEU A 642 7.69 -14.42 8.14
C LEU A 642 6.61 -13.64 7.39
N LYS A 643 6.64 -12.32 7.52
CA LYS A 643 5.66 -11.47 6.85
C LYS A 643 6.08 -11.15 5.42
N VAL A 644 5.19 -11.46 4.46
CA VAL A 644 5.29 -11.01 3.06
C VAL A 644 4.07 -10.16 2.74
N GLY A 645 4.28 -8.96 2.21
CA GLY A 645 3.16 -8.06 1.92
C GLY A 645 3.50 -6.95 0.93
N SER A 646 2.49 -6.14 0.61
CA SER A 646 2.66 -4.92 -0.17
C SER A 646 3.29 -3.81 0.67
N VAL A 647 3.67 -2.70 0.03
CA VAL A 647 4.19 -1.50 0.71
C VAL A 647 3.15 -0.96 1.70
N GLU A 648 1.89 -0.97 1.32
CA GLU A 648 0.75 -0.53 2.14
C GLU A 648 0.58 -1.42 3.37
N GLU A 649 0.76 -2.74 3.24
CA GLU A 649 0.67 -3.69 4.36
C GLU A 649 1.83 -3.56 5.37
N PHE A 650 2.93 -2.89 4.97
CA PHE A 650 4.07 -2.61 5.83
C PHE A 650 4.08 -1.20 6.43
N GLN A 651 3.10 -0.37 6.10
CA GLN A 651 2.98 0.94 6.74
C GLN A 651 2.77 0.79 8.26
N GLY A 652 3.48 1.61 9.06
CA GLY A 652 3.51 1.51 10.51
C GLY A 652 4.22 0.26 11.07
N GLN A 653 4.71 -0.66 10.22
CA GLN A 653 5.37 -1.89 10.66
C GLN A 653 6.87 -1.87 10.33
N GLU A 654 7.66 -2.36 11.26
CA GLU A 654 9.11 -2.46 11.10
C GLU A 654 9.56 -3.90 11.39
N ARG A 655 10.63 -4.33 10.74
CA ARG A 655 11.30 -5.61 11.01
C ARG A 655 12.80 -5.39 11.16
N ARG A 656 13.47 -6.30 11.81
CA ARG A 656 14.92 -6.26 11.97
C ARG A 656 15.63 -6.33 10.62
N VAL A 657 15.14 -7.19 9.73
CA VAL A 657 15.62 -7.33 8.35
C VAL A 657 14.46 -7.12 7.38
N ILE A 658 14.65 -6.29 6.37
CA ILE A 658 13.70 -6.08 5.27
C ILE A 658 14.37 -6.42 3.94
N LEU A 659 13.66 -7.22 3.14
CA LEU A 659 13.99 -7.48 1.75
C LEU A 659 12.93 -6.81 0.86
N VAL A 660 13.36 -6.07 -0.16
CA VAL A 660 12.46 -5.35 -1.08
C VAL A 660 12.68 -5.88 -2.49
N SER A 661 11.59 -6.27 -3.16
CA SER A 661 11.55 -6.54 -4.60
C SER A 661 10.98 -5.33 -5.32
N THR A 662 11.62 -4.85 -6.37
CA THR A 662 11.13 -3.72 -7.16
C THR A 662 10.25 -4.15 -8.34
N VAL A 663 10.39 -5.39 -8.76
CA VAL A 663 9.66 -6.09 -9.84
C VAL A 663 9.96 -5.55 -11.23
N ARG A 664 10.05 -4.24 -11.41
CA ARG A 664 10.18 -3.60 -12.72
C ARG A 664 11.54 -3.82 -13.37
N SER A 665 11.54 -4.44 -14.54
CA SER A 665 12.74 -4.71 -15.35
C SER A 665 12.61 -4.27 -16.81
N SER A 666 11.44 -3.79 -17.26
CA SER A 666 11.18 -3.32 -18.62
C SER A 666 10.92 -1.82 -18.67
N ALA A 667 11.62 -1.10 -19.55
CA ALA A 667 11.41 0.33 -19.77
C ALA A 667 10.03 0.65 -20.41
N ASN A 668 9.43 -0.30 -21.12
CA ASN A 668 8.16 -0.09 -21.82
C ASN A 668 6.98 0.20 -20.90
N TYR A 669 7.00 -0.32 -19.66
CA TYR A 669 5.92 -0.11 -18.68
C TYR A 669 6.11 1.11 -17.80
N ILE A 670 7.28 1.75 -17.80
CA ILE A 670 7.53 2.98 -17.04
C ILE A 670 6.57 4.09 -17.49
N LYS A 671 6.32 4.23 -18.81
CA LYS A 671 5.36 5.21 -19.36
C LYS A 671 3.93 4.92 -18.91
N THR A 672 3.55 3.65 -18.84
CA THR A 672 2.22 3.22 -18.37
C THR A 672 2.05 3.51 -16.89
N ASP A 673 3.07 3.23 -16.07
CA ASP A 673 3.08 3.54 -14.63
C ASP A 673 3.04 5.06 -14.39
N GLN A 674 3.65 5.85 -15.27
CA GLN A 674 3.56 7.33 -15.25
C GLN A 674 2.14 7.84 -15.42
N TYR A 675 1.40 7.26 -16.37
CA TYR A 675 0.04 7.69 -16.69
C TYR A 675 -0.96 7.39 -15.56
N PHE A 676 -0.80 6.29 -14.84
CA PHE A 676 -1.75 5.84 -13.83
C PHE A 676 -1.40 6.25 -12.40
N SER A 677 -0.28 6.93 -12.14
CA SER A 677 0.20 7.31 -10.78
C SER A 677 0.30 6.15 -9.78
N LEU A 678 0.17 4.91 -10.25
CA LEU A 678 0.11 3.69 -9.43
C LEU A 678 1.44 2.91 -9.46
N GLY A 679 2.42 3.37 -10.25
CA GLY A 679 3.71 2.70 -10.37
C GLY A 679 4.55 2.83 -9.11
N PHE A 680 5.14 1.71 -8.66
CA PHE A 680 6.04 1.69 -7.52
C PHE A 680 7.29 2.55 -7.75
N VAL A 681 7.86 2.49 -8.95
CA VAL A 681 9.11 3.20 -9.28
C VAL A 681 8.96 4.72 -9.24
N LYS A 682 7.79 5.25 -9.62
CA LYS A 682 7.56 6.71 -9.65
C LYS A 682 6.93 7.31 -8.39
N ASN A 683 6.50 6.49 -7.46
CA ASN A 683 5.89 6.97 -6.24
C ASN A 683 6.93 7.06 -5.12
N GLU A 684 7.47 8.27 -4.93
CA GLU A 684 8.49 8.56 -3.92
C GLU A 684 8.06 8.21 -2.49
N LYS A 685 6.76 8.34 -2.18
CA LYS A 685 6.23 7.99 -0.86
C LYS A 685 6.22 6.47 -0.64
N ARG A 686 5.95 5.66 -1.68
CA ARG A 686 6.10 4.21 -1.62
C ARG A 686 7.55 3.79 -1.46
N PHE A 687 8.46 4.47 -2.17
CA PHE A 687 9.89 4.30 -1.97
C PHE A 687 10.26 4.56 -0.51
N ASN A 688 9.88 5.72 0.03
CA ASN A 688 10.20 6.11 1.40
C ASN A 688 9.71 5.06 2.41
N VAL A 689 8.46 4.59 2.29
CA VAL A 689 7.96 3.51 3.17
C VAL A 689 8.78 2.24 3.00
N ALA A 690 9.06 1.77 1.79
CA ALA A 690 9.73 0.49 1.57
C ALA A 690 11.15 0.45 2.16
N VAL A 691 11.93 1.53 1.98
CA VAL A 691 13.34 1.58 2.39
C VAL A 691 13.54 1.96 3.86
N THR A 692 12.49 2.42 4.56
CA THR A 692 12.56 2.87 5.96
C THR A 692 11.99 1.86 6.96
N ARG A 693 11.63 0.64 6.53
CA ARG A 693 11.05 -0.40 7.43
C ARG A 693 12.09 -1.27 8.13
N ALA A 694 13.36 -1.22 7.71
CA ALA A 694 14.43 -2.03 8.28
C ALA A 694 15.03 -1.37 9.53
N LYS A 695 15.18 -2.16 10.63
CA LYS A 695 15.87 -1.70 11.86
C LYS A 695 17.37 -1.93 11.82
N ALA A 696 17.83 -2.97 11.10
CA ALA A 696 19.22 -3.39 11.14
C ALA A 696 19.81 -3.74 9.76
N LEU A 697 19.04 -4.31 8.84
CA LEU A 697 19.52 -4.69 7.51
C LEU A 697 18.45 -4.46 6.45
N LEU A 698 18.81 -3.74 5.38
CA LEU A 698 17.97 -3.55 4.20
C LEU A 698 18.62 -4.20 2.99
N ILE A 699 17.85 -5.05 2.28
CA ILE A 699 18.26 -5.68 1.03
C ILE A 699 17.25 -5.29 -0.05
N VAL A 700 17.69 -4.58 -1.07
CA VAL A 700 16.85 -4.19 -2.24
C VAL A 700 17.31 -4.96 -3.46
N VAL A 701 16.37 -5.61 -4.11
CA VAL A 701 16.59 -6.39 -5.36
C VAL A 701 15.83 -5.74 -6.49
N GLY A 702 16.50 -5.46 -7.59
CA GLY A 702 15.87 -4.81 -8.74
C GLY A 702 16.79 -4.54 -9.93
N ASN A 703 16.20 -4.08 -11.03
CA ASN A 703 16.95 -3.76 -12.24
C ASN A 703 17.56 -2.34 -12.18
N PRO A 704 18.89 -2.19 -12.06
CA PRO A 704 19.52 -0.89 -11.94
C PRO A 704 19.35 0.02 -13.16
N LEU A 705 19.17 -0.55 -14.37
CA LEU A 705 18.98 0.22 -15.60
C LEU A 705 17.60 0.90 -15.61
N VAL A 706 16.59 0.20 -15.13
CA VAL A 706 15.22 0.72 -15.03
C VAL A 706 15.12 1.73 -13.88
N LEU A 707 15.67 1.40 -12.72
CA LEU A 707 15.59 2.23 -11.52
C LEU A 707 16.35 3.57 -11.66
N ARG A 708 17.46 3.60 -12.40
CA ARG A 708 18.18 4.85 -12.70
C ARG A 708 17.39 5.86 -13.53
N GLY A 709 16.37 5.42 -14.24
CA GLY A 709 15.48 6.29 -15.00
C GLY A 709 14.51 7.11 -14.13
N ASP A 710 14.40 6.80 -12.85
CA ASP A 710 13.62 7.55 -11.87
C ASP A 710 14.56 8.40 -10.99
N PRO A 711 14.23 9.67 -10.70
CA PRO A 711 15.10 10.55 -9.91
C PRO A 711 15.40 10.01 -8.51
N THR A 712 14.39 9.51 -7.80
CA THR A 712 14.49 9.02 -6.42
C THR A 712 15.28 7.71 -6.34
N TRP A 713 14.89 6.71 -7.14
CA TRP A 713 15.60 5.44 -7.21
C TRP A 713 16.99 5.59 -7.82
N GLY A 714 17.15 6.45 -8.81
CA GLY A 714 18.42 6.76 -9.43
C GLY A 714 19.42 7.32 -8.43
N ARG A 715 19.00 8.28 -7.60
CA ARG A 715 19.82 8.83 -6.51
C ARG A 715 20.21 7.74 -5.51
N TYR A 716 19.25 6.92 -5.08
CA TYR A 716 19.48 5.81 -4.15
C TYR A 716 20.52 4.81 -4.69
N VAL A 717 20.37 4.34 -5.93
CA VAL A 717 21.31 3.40 -6.57
C VAL A 717 22.70 4.02 -6.76
N LEU A 718 22.78 5.31 -7.10
CA LEU A 718 24.05 6.03 -7.28
C LEU A 718 24.78 6.20 -5.94
N THR A 719 24.10 6.59 -4.88
CA THR A 719 24.66 6.75 -3.53
C THR A 719 25.23 5.43 -3.02
N LEU A 720 24.52 4.31 -3.19
CA LEU A 720 25.02 3.00 -2.79
C LEU A 720 26.23 2.54 -3.61
N ASN A 721 26.35 2.96 -4.87
CA ASN A 721 27.50 2.66 -5.71
C ASN A 721 28.70 3.55 -5.39
N SER A 722 28.52 4.82 -5.03
CA SER A 722 29.57 5.74 -4.60
C SER A 722 30.15 5.33 -3.24
N ALA A 723 29.33 4.85 -2.31
CA ALA A 723 29.77 4.29 -1.04
C ALA A 723 30.68 3.05 -1.20
N ARG A 724 30.65 2.38 -2.36
CA ARG A 724 31.54 1.25 -2.71
C ARG A 724 32.98 1.65 -3.11
N ARG A 725 33.23 2.95 -3.38
CA ARG A 725 34.58 3.42 -3.71
C ARG A 725 35.24 3.90 -2.41
N PRO A 726 36.30 3.24 -1.88
CA PRO A 726 37.16 3.84 -0.87
C PRO A 726 37.76 5.09 -1.49
N HIS A 727 37.88 6.16 -0.72
CA HIS A 727 38.49 7.43 -1.11
C HIS A 727 39.75 7.22 -1.95
N LEU A 728 39.64 7.32 -3.26
CA LEU A 728 40.76 7.65 -4.11
C LEU A 728 40.99 9.15 -3.92
N GLY A 729 42.15 9.45 -3.34
CA GLY A 729 42.55 10.80 -2.95
C GLY A 729 42.30 11.81 -4.05
N GLN A 730 41.98 13.01 -3.63
CA GLN A 730 41.99 14.21 -4.45
C GLN A 730 43.28 14.24 -5.31
N VAL A 731 43.11 14.00 -6.60
CA VAL A 731 44.11 14.44 -7.55
C VAL A 731 43.90 15.94 -7.65
N ARG A 732 44.76 16.70 -6.96
CA ARG A 732 44.98 18.13 -7.21
C ARG A 732 45.36 18.26 -8.69
N THR A 733 44.51 18.89 -9.46
CA THR A 733 44.91 19.59 -10.68
C THR A 733 45.09 21.04 -10.30
N ASP A 734 46.35 21.41 -10.01
CA ASP A 734 46.79 22.81 -10.06
C ASP A 734 47.14 23.16 -11.52
N PRO A 735 47.09 24.44 -11.89
CA PRO A 735 46.52 25.04 -13.10
C PRO A 735 47.30 24.87 -14.40
#